data_42a4ad7a0ab5f856370c8093b108a6b3
#
_entry.id   42a4ad7a0ab5f856370c8093b108a6b3
#
_cell.length_a   1.000
_cell.length_b   1.000
_cell.length_c   1.000
_cell.angle_alpha   90.00
_cell.angle_beta   90.00
_cell.angle_gamma   90.00
#
_symmetry.space_group_name_H-M   'P 1'
#
loop_
_entity.id
_entity.type
_entity.pdbx_description
1 polymer ?
#
loop_
_entity_poly.entity_id
_entity_poly.type
_entity_poly.pdbx_seq_one_letter_code
_entity_poly.pdbx_strand_id
1 'polypeptide(L)'
;MQQSVRSVHLGTSIKGTSSLHTQLKHHTRSHMNIRKLLFISLSLLSTGIGSMSLWADNVVLTSTSATYPFERGQWTAEQCAAWQAEYGPIRGINCPYPPCDAITQEEAIAHCARLGYNSIRWWPNGGSVDSYINDVERWAAWADKYGMTVSPVFSFVYGLYGENGSEASLKTLERWVRRITQHFRGDKRIVLWDIWNEPNMNDDKTEGMMSWISQIAKWMQQEGCTQPISSSIIWDTGVELNKATATGLCLIRENTERLMDVHNYHDYSCQDGFNQETASMYTRLKKLGDRPLVCTECMTRPNGSTYARTLVDFAKYNINFYAWGLSACDPNWEVKWGRSTFYNWDPMFHNALYADNEPYNESEPQWVKNFDFQGDFGGVETGAEYTEVWSERRAWRWMQHAESKGLLCNSIEEATSAINAHKGDGLYNTIAVRVEKNVWAGGSTTARSRFSTMLSAAEKADMTIIPILLTSEDMSTSVSTLADYAFSLINTYYCDRRIQAWCIYQQTQKTSSDSDVKDKLSTILRKVRYAVQNQPLFMAPLADGVIPDSTQTDLANWMWSLGDAVGVTHDAPEGFLDALMSHYHKPIFMLDNSTLTTEMAANHVNWITSETLKEEDVTAYHFTPFMDSNEDKQSRWSGWKAYRWMNRDAIRGIYCSNMTTALKTLNSLRGTSTPYNSVSVVLDLRNHIARPTTFYEEMDSLLMMAEEMGMTVLPQLLSDAYINIATTRLVDYVSDVTAHYATDPRILAWELYNNVCATSSNTSKGTELVDELFASARATGAQQPLFMTPCVSTNTFAEGFDPIKNLVHGVYAGWSRLTFGNANINLCYKIWCQSDIISYVTTQRSDHMGWLNAQANKFGRPLFCTSWKPATCEPASQALEVFSDMHVSWYVNGSLDEQEVKDFQYRPVSTEH
;
A
#
# COMPACT_ATOMS: atom_id res chain seq x y z
N MET A 1 -34.34 15.54 14.57
CA MET A 1 -35.62 15.88 13.90
C MET A 1 -35.87 14.81 12.86
N GLN A 2 -36.92 14.00 13.08
CA GLN A 2 -37.34 12.95 12.16
C GLN A 2 -37.93 13.57 10.90
N GLN A 3 -37.57 13.05 9.74
CA GLN A 3 -38.40 13.14 8.54
C GLN A 3 -38.44 11.83 7.81
N SER A 4 -39.65 11.35 7.65
CA SER A 4 -40.16 10.14 7.04
C SER A 4 -39.93 10.11 5.52
N VAL A 5 -39.51 8.98 4.99
CA VAL A 5 -39.57 8.69 3.54
C VAL A 5 -40.89 7.93 3.26
N ARG A 6 -41.75 8.53 2.46
CA ARG A 6 -42.97 7.92 1.89
C ARG A 6 -42.60 7.05 0.69
N SER A 7 -43.06 5.81 0.75
CA SER A 7 -43.07 4.90 -0.39
C SER A 7 -44.21 5.27 -1.35
N VAL A 8 -43.95 5.35 -2.64
CA VAL A 8 -44.94 5.39 -3.72
C VAL A 8 -45.02 3.99 -4.33
N HIS A 9 -46.20 3.38 -4.21
CA HIS A 9 -46.56 2.18 -4.95
C HIS A 9 -46.95 2.55 -6.38
N LEU A 10 -46.33 1.95 -7.37
CA LEU A 10 -46.89 1.77 -8.71
C LEU A 10 -46.82 0.28 -9.05
N GLY A 11 -47.98 -0.31 -9.12
CA GLY A 11 -48.15 -1.69 -9.51
C GLY A 11 -48.10 -1.84 -11.02
N THR A 12 -47.28 -2.76 -11.50
CA THR A 12 -47.50 -3.46 -12.75
C THR A 12 -47.05 -4.91 -12.62
N SER A 13 -48.02 -5.79 -12.89
CA SER A 13 -47.90 -7.25 -12.81
C SER A 13 -46.98 -7.77 -13.95
N ILE A 14 -45.88 -8.47 -13.60
CA ILE A 14 -45.21 -9.36 -14.52
C ILE A 14 -44.95 -10.70 -13.81
N LYS A 15 -45.60 -11.73 -14.34
CA LYS A 15 -45.33 -13.13 -13.95
C LYS A 15 -43.96 -13.54 -14.49
N GLY A 16 -43.04 -13.94 -13.61
CA GLY A 16 -41.77 -14.52 -14.02
C GLY A 16 -40.59 -14.46 -13.03
N THR A 17 -40.80 -14.51 -11.73
CA THR A 17 -39.71 -14.34 -10.74
C THR A 17 -39.41 -15.55 -9.85
N SER A 18 -39.74 -16.76 -10.26
CA SER A 18 -39.47 -17.95 -9.42
C SER A 18 -38.05 -18.58 -9.61
N SER A 19 -37.30 -18.21 -10.62
CA SER A 19 -35.96 -18.80 -10.87
C SER A 19 -34.81 -18.00 -10.25
N LEU A 20 -34.92 -16.67 -10.14
CA LEU A 20 -33.85 -15.82 -9.57
C LEU A 20 -33.71 -15.94 -8.03
N HIS A 21 -34.81 -16.18 -7.36
CA HIS A 21 -34.78 -16.29 -5.88
C HIS A 21 -34.11 -17.59 -5.41
N THR A 22 -34.14 -18.65 -6.24
CA THR A 22 -33.50 -19.95 -5.93
C THR A 22 -31.97 -19.88 -6.15
N GLN A 23 -31.51 -19.08 -7.14
CA GLN A 23 -30.07 -18.93 -7.38
C GLN A 23 -29.42 -18.04 -6.29
N LEU A 24 -30.07 -16.97 -5.85
CA LEU A 24 -29.55 -16.14 -4.76
C LEU A 24 -29.49 -16.88 -3.40
N LYS A 25 -30.46 -17.78 -3.12
CA LYS A 25 -30.38 -18.64 -1.92
C LYS A 25 -29.27 -19.68 -1.98
N HIS A 26 -28.90 -20.17 -3.18
CA HIS A 26 -27.78 -21.10 -3.33
C HIS A 26 -26.42 -20.36 -3.17
N HIS A 27 -26.30 -19.14 -3.64
CA HIS A 27 -25.07 -18.37 -3.49
C HIS A 27 -24.77 -17.96 -2.03
N THR A 28 -25.79 -17.52 -1.30
CA THR A 28 -25.63 -17.19 0.13
C THR A 28 -25.33 -18.43 1.00
N ARG A 29 -25.84 -19.60 0.66
CA ARG A 29 -25.46 -20.84 1.35
C ARG A 29 -24.02 -21.29 1.03
N SER A 30 -23.54 -21.03 -0.17
CA SER A 30 -22.16 -21.32 -0.57
C SER A 30 -21.15 -20.44 0.21
N HIS A 31 -21.41 -19.15 0.37
CA HIS A 31 -20.56 -18.26 1.16
C HIS A 31 -20.51 -18.60 2.66
N MET A 32 -21.60 -19.04 3.22
CA MET A 32 -21.63 -19.48 4.62
C MET A 32 -20.83 -20.77 4.86
N ASN A 33 -20.79 -21.67 3.88
CA ASN A 33 -19.99 -22.89 3.97
C ASN A 33 -18.48 -22.62 3.79
N ILE A 34 -18.08 -21.61 3.01
CA ILE A 34 -16.69 -21.21 2.83
C ILE A 34 -16.11 -20.62 4.12
N ARG A 35 -16.89 -19.83 4.86
CA ARG A 35 -16.48 -19.34 6.19
C ARG A 35 -16.30 -20.50 7.20
N LYS A 36 -17.13 -21.52 7.16
CA LYS A 36 -16.96 -22.71 8.00
C LYS A 36 -15.75 -23.57 7.62
N LEU A 37 -15.40 -23.65 6.34
CA LEU A 37 -14.20 -24.37 5.87
C LEU A 37 -12.89 -23.61 6.21
N LEU A 38 -12.90 -22.30 6.22
CA LEU A 38 -11.75 -21.50 6.70
C LEU A 38 -11.47 -21.74 8.18
N PHE A 39 -12.50 -21.87 9.01
CA PHE A 39 -12.33 -22.20 10.43
C PHE A 39 -11.81 -23.61 10.67
N ILE A 40 -12.26 -24.58 9.89
CA ILE A 40 -11.82 -26.00 9.98
C ILE A 40 -10.36 -26.14 9.51
N SER A 41 -9.91 -25.38 8.52
CA SER A 41 -8.53 -25.49 8.04
C SER A 41 -7.52 -24.84 8.98
N LEU A 42 -7.87 -23.77 9.72
CA LEU A 42 -6.98 -23.25 10.79
C LEU A 42 -6.90 -24.22 11.99
N SER A 43 -8.00 -24.87 12.36
CA SER A 43 -7.97 -25.87 13.43
C SER A 43 -7.30 -27.21 13.00
N LEU A 44 -7.37 -27.59 11.73
CA LEU A 44 -6.67 -28.77 11.21
C LEU A 44 -5.16 -28.56 11.06
N LEU A 45 -4.69 -27.30 10.88
CA LEU A 45 -3.27 -26.98 10.88
C LEU A 45 -2.64 -27.06 12.27
N SER A 46 -3.40 -26.85 13.34
CA SER A 46 -2.94 -27.05 14.69
C SER A 46 -2.92 -28.54 15.12
N THR A 47 -3.70 -29.38 14.43
CA THR A 47 -3.86 -30.81 14.77
C THR A 47 -3.03 -31.76 13.88
N GLY A 48 -2.51 -31.30 12.74
CA GLY A 48 -1.77 -32.15 11.78
C GLY A 48 -0.34 -32.51 12.18
N ILE A 49 0.22 -31.94 13.25
CA ILE A 49 1.54 -32.28 13.77
C ILE A 49 1.42 -33.22 15.00
N GLY A 50 0.24 -33.53 15.43
CA GLY A 50 -0.05 -34.23 16.67
C GLY A 50 0.00 -35.77 16.65
N SER A 51 0.56 -36.40 15.64
CA SER A 51 0.66 -37.87 15.62
C SER A 51 2.01 -38.44 16.06
N MET A 52 2.81 -37.67 16.79
CA MET A 52 3.95 -38.21 17.53
C MET A 52 3.70 -38.08 19.03
N SER A 53 3.31 -39.22 19.61
CA SER A 53 3.35 -39.54 21.03
C SER A 53 2.62 -38.59 22.02
N LEU A 54 1.29 -38.76 22.09
CA LEU A 54 0.57 -38.63 23.34
C LEU A 54 1.01 -39.75 24.31
N TRP A 55 2.17 -39.65 24.88
CA TRP A 55 2.41 -40.32 26.17
C TRP A 55 1.95 -39.34 27.23
N ALA A 56 0.71 -39.57 27.64
CA ALA A 56 0.11 -38.84 28.74
C ALA A 56 0.89 -39.07 30.00
N ASP A 57 1.46 -38.03 30.55
CA ASP A 57 1.73 -37.99 31.99
C ASP A 57 0.35 -37.96 32.67
N ASN A 58 -0.06 -39.19 33.13
CA ASN A 58 -1.16 -39.35 34.05
C ASN A 58 -0.77 -38.78 35.41
N VAL A 59 -0.72 -37.46 35.51
CA VAL A 59 -0.77 -36.81 36.81
C VAL A 59 -2.22 -36.63 37.16
N VAL A 60 -2.75 -37.55 37.94
CA VAL A 60 -4.02 -37.40 38.63
C VAL A 60 -3.89 -36.21 39.57
N LEU A 61 -4.37 -35.05 39.11
CA LEU A 61 -4.58 -33.90 39.99
C LEU A 61 -5.78 -34.23 40.88
N THR A 62 -5.53 -34.83 42.05
CA THR A 62 -6.49 -34.81 43.14
C THR A 62 -6.84 -33.37 43.44
N SER A 63 -8.12 -33.01 43.42
CA SER A 63 -8.64 -31.71 43.80
C SER A 63 -8.49 -31.46 45.27
N THR A 64 -7.26 -31.15 45.71
CA THR A 64 -7.02 -30.45 46.98
C THR A 64 -7.11 -28.97 46.65
N SER A 65 -7.88 -28.21 47.40
CA SER A 65 -7.90 -26.76 47.37
C SER A 65 -6.51 -26.24 47.73
N ALA A 66 -5.62 -26.18 46.74
CA ALA A 66 -4.33 -25.55 46.92
C ALA A 66 -4.60 -24.04 47.07
N THR A 67 -4.32 -23.52 48.23
CA THR A 67 -4.21 -22.08 48.44
C THR A 67 -3.08 -21.59 47.54
N TYR A 68 -3.44 -20.83 46.52
CA TYR A 68 -2.45 -20.24 45.60
C TYR A 68 -1.66 -19.14 46.35
N PRO A 69 -0.35 -19.30 46.59
CA PRO A 69 0.41 -18.42 47.49
C PRO A 69 0.59 -17.00 46.92
N PHE A 70 0.18 -16.76 45.70
CA PHE A 70 0.39 -15.51 44.97
C PHE A 70 -0.91 -14.88 44.46
N GLU A 71 -2.07 -15.36 44.94
CA GLU A 71 -3.37 -14.86 44.51
C GLU A 71 -3.47 -13.33 44.63
N ARG A 72 -3.92 -12.66 43.54
CA ARG A 72 -4.26 -11.26 43.52
C ARG A 72 -5.67 -11.04 43.02
N GLY A 73 -6.26 -9.89 43.29
CA GLY A 73 -7.46 -9.43 42.67
C GLY A 73 -7.17 -8.70 41.34
N GLN A 74 -8.20 -8.10 40.77
CA GLN A 74 -8.03 -7.10 39.73
C GLN A 74 -7.14 -5.96 40.25
N TRP A 75 -6.35 -5.36 39.35
CA TRP A 75 -5.50 -4.23 39.72
C TRP A 75 -6.27 -3.06 40.31
N THR A 76 -5.64 -2.41 41.30
CA THR A 76 -6.16 -1.14 41.81
C THR A 76 -5.88 0.02 40.86
N ALA A 77 -6.53 1.15 41.10
CA ALA A 77 -6.29 2.36 40.30
C ALA A 77 -4.82 2.82 40.39
N GLU A 78 -4.18 2.64 41.56
CA GLU A 78 -2.78 3.00 41.76
C GLU A 78 -1.84 2.07 40.98
N GLN A 79 -2.15 0.78 40.89
CA GLN A 79 -1.38 -0.16 40.08
C GLN A 79 -1.51 0.16 38.58
N CYS A 80 -2.71 0.50 38.12
CA CYS A 80 -2.96 0.94 36.77
C CYS A 80 -2.19 2.23 36.44
N ALA A 81 -2.21 3.21 37.35
CA ALA A 81 -1.48 4.47 37.17
C ALA A 81 0.04 4.25 37.16
N ALA A 82 0.56 3.39 38.03
CA ALA A 82 1.98 3.04 38.07
C ALA A 82 2.44 2.37 36.77
N TRP A 83 1.64 1.42 36.25
CA TRP A 83 1.94 0.77 34.98
C TRP A 83 1.91 1.77 33.81
N GLN A 84 0.91 2.65 33.76
CA GLN A 84 0.83 3.67 32.71
C GLN A 84 2.02 4.65 32.78
N ALA A 85 2.49 4.97 33.98
CA ALA A 85 3.66 5.82 34.16
C ALA A 85 4.99 5.10 33.81
N GLU A 86 5.08 3.77 34.02
CA GLU A 86 6.28 2.99 33.72
C GLU A 86 6.41 2.69 32.20
N TYR A 87 5.31 2.36 31.52
CA TYR A 87 5.33 1.83 30.15
C TYR A 87 4.71 2.75 29.09
N GLY A 88 3.87 3.68 29.49
CA GLY A 88 3.15 4.56 28.53
C GLY A 88 3.93 5.81 28.14
N PRO A 89 3.65 6.40 26.98
CA PRO A 89 2.73 5.85 25.99
C PRO A 89 3.30 4.64 25.27
N ILE A 90 2.47 3.59 25.14
CA ILE A 90 2.82 2.44 24.31
C ILE A 90 2.57 2.79 22.85
N ARG A 91 3.59 2.67 22.04
CA ARG A 91 3.61 2.81 20.59
C ARG A 91 3.89 1.43 20.02
N GLY A 92 2.86 0.64 19.86
CA GLY A 92 2.98 -0.77 19.49
C GLY A 92 2.81 -1.02 18.00
N ILE A 93 3.31 -2.19 17.58
CA ILE A 93 3.14 -2.75 16.25
C ILE A 93 2.73 -4.21 16.33
N ASN A 94 1.79 -4.62 15.48
CA ASN A 94 1.39 -6.02 15.36
C ASN A 94 2.27 -6.76 14.34
N CYS A 95 2.58 -8.01 14.64
CA CYS A 95 3.18 -8.98 13.73
C CYS A 95 4.31 -8.42 12.85
N PRO A 96 5.43 -7.94 13.43
CA PRO A 96 6.52 -7.41 12.64
C PRO A 96 7.32 -8.55 11.98
N TYR A 97 6.66 -9.29 11.09
CA TYR A 97 7.33 -10.34 10.33
C TYR A 97 8.22 -9.73 9.25
N PRO A 98 9.41 -10.30 9.02
CA PRO A 98 10.28 -9.83 7.95
C PRO A 98 9.62 -10.05 6.58
N PRO A 99 9.82 -9.14 5.64
CA PRO A 99 9.23 -9.24 4.29
C PRO A 99 9.70 -10.46 3.50
N CYS A 100 10.93 -10.89 3.75
CA CYS A 100 11.56 -12.03 3.11
C CYS A 100 12.68 -12.55 4.01
N ASP A 101 13.29 -13.66 3.63
CA ASP A 101 14.48 -14.19 4.33
C ASP A 101 15.73 -13.28 4.13
N ALA A 102 15.60 -12.12 3.47
CA ALA A 102 16.68 -11.15 3.37
C ALA A 102 17.04 -10.53 4.72
N ILE A 103 16.08 -10.48 5.65
CA ILE A 103 16.31 -10.05 7.02
C ILE A 103 15.74 -11.08 8.00
N THR A 104 16.35 -11.19 9.16
CA THR A 104 15.87 -12.04 10.24
C THR A 104 14.70 -11.42 11.01
N GLN A 105 14.00 -12.23 11.79
CA GLN A 105 12.94 -11.73 12.67
C GLN A 105 13.48 -10.70 13.68
N GLU A 106 14.70 -10.90 14.18
CA GLU A 106 15.35 -9.97 15.08
C GLU A 106 15.64 -8.62 14.40
N GLU A 107 16.10 -8.63 13.15
CA GLU A 107 16.31 -7.41 12.36
C GLU A 107 15.01 -6.66 12.08
N ALA A 108 13.89 -7.36 11.84
CA ALA A 108 12.58 -6.75 11.73
C ALA A 108 12.17 -6.03 13.02
N ILE A 109 12.43 -6.64 14.17
CA ILE A 109 12.20 -6.02 15.48
C ILE A 109 13.10 -4.79 15.68
N ALA A 110 14.39 -4.88 15.34
CA ALA A 110 15.29 -3.74 15.36
C ALA A 110 14.79 -2.59 14.46
N HIS A 111 14.22 -2.92 13.32
CA HIS A 111 13.63 -1.92 12.43
C HIS A 111 12.42 -1.22 13.09
N CYS A 112 11.53 -1.97 13.75
CA CYS A 112 10.42 -1.39 14.51
C CYS A 112 10.91 -0.35 15.53
N ALA A 113 11.95 -0.67 16.29
CA ALA A 113 12.54 0.27 17.24
C ALA A 113 13.05 1.55 16.57
N ARG A 114 13.71 1.43 15.40
CA ARG A 114 14.17 2.60 14.62
C ARG A 114 13.02 3.47 14.11
N LEU A 115 11.87 2.86 13.79
CA LEU A 115 10.65 3.58 13.39
C LEU A 115 9.93 4.27 14.55
N GLY A 116 10.35 4.02 15.79
CA GLY A 116 9.80 4.66 16.99
C GLY A 116 8.79 3.81 17.77
N TYR A 117 8.55 2.56 17.35
CA TYR A 117 7.76 1.63 18.14
C TYR A 117 8.53 1.18 19.39
N ASN A 118 7.80 0.97 20.50
CA ASN A 118 8.39 0.53 21.77
C ASN A 118 7.75 -0.75 22.33
N SER A 119 6.83 -1.36 21.59
CA SER A 119 6.20 -2.62 21.98
C SER A 119 5.75 -3.45 20.77
N ILE A 120 5.71 -4.76 20.92
CA ILE A 120 5.34 -5.73 19.88
C ILE A 120 4.19 -6.60 20.37
N ARG A 121 3.16 -6.74 19.55
CA ARG A 121 2.07 -7.70 19.76
C ARG A 121 2.05 -8.73 18.64
N TRP A 122 1.94 -10.02 18.99
CA TRP A 122 1.90 -11.10 18.02
C TRP A 122 1.24 -12.36 18.58
N TRP A 123 1.05 -13.37 17.76
CA TRP A 123 0.50 -14.68 18.10
C TRP A 123 1.61 -15.70 18.25
N PRO A 124 2.10 -15.99 19.48
CA PRO A 124 3.10 -17.02 19.71
C PRO A 124 2.64 -18.40 19.26
N ASN A 125 3.59 -19.29 18.96
CA ASN A 125 3.30 -20.64 18.51
C ASN A 125 2.52 -21.44 19.58
N GLY A 126 1.22 -21.66 19.34
CA GLY A 126 0.28 -22.32 20.23
C GLY A 126 0.19 -23.84 20.09
N GLY A 127 1.10 -24.52 19.39
CA GLY A 127 1.06 -25.97 19.18
C GLY A 127 1.26 -26.80 20.46
N SER A 128 1.96 -26.25 21.45
CA SER A 128 2.09 -26.78 22.81
C SER A 128 2.41 -25.67 23.80
N VAL A 129 2.24 -25.92 25.10
CA VAL A 129 2.58 -24.93 26.13
C VAL A 129 4.09 -24.62 26.12
N ASP A 130 4.93 -25.60 25.83
CA ASP A 130 6.39 -25.41 25.76
C ASP A 130 6.78 -24.61 24.53
N SER A 131 6.17 -24.88 23.35
CA SER A 131 6.42 -24.07 22.16
C SER A 131 5.96 -22.62 22.33
N TYR A 132 4.83 -22.40 23.01
CA TYR A 132 4.34 -21.07 23.34
C TYR A 132 5.34 -20.30 24.24
N ILE A 133 5.76 -20.92 25.35
CA ILE A 133 6.72 -20.33 26.31
C ILE A 133 8.05 -20.00 25.60
N ASN A 134 8.60 -20.95 24.85
CA ASN A 134 9.86 -20.74 24.13
C ASN A 134 9.78 -19.63 23.08
N ASP A 135 8.63 -19.51 22.41
CA ASP A 135 8.42 -18.44 21.45
C ASP A 135 8.32 -17.07 22.13
N VAL A 136 7.56 -16.96 23.22
CA VAL A 136 7.48 -15.73 24.00
C VAL A 136 8.84 -15.31 24.55
N GLU A 137 9.63 -16.26 25.13
CA GLU A 137 11.00 -15.97 25.62
C GLU A 137 11.89 -15.41 24.51
N ARG A 138 11.86 -16.03 23.35
CA ARG A 138 12.67 -15.60 22.20
C ARG A 138 12.34 -14.19 21.75
N TRP A 139 11.05 -13.89 21.55
CA TRP A 139 10.59 -12.58 21.11
C TRP A 139 10.82 -11.51 22.18
N ALA A 140 10.58 -11.84 23.46
CA ALA A 140 10.87 -10.94 24.57
C ALA A 140 12.37 -10.60 24.67
N ALA A 141 13.25 -11.58 24.44
CA ALA A 141 14.69 -11.33 24.41
C ALA A 141 15.13 -10.43 23.25
N TRP A 142 14.57 -10.63 22.05
CA TRP A 142 14.85 -9.76 20.91
C TRP A 142 14.32 -8.34 21.14
N ALA A 143 13.09 -8.20 21.64
CA ALA A 143 12.49 -6.89 21.92
C ALA A 143 13.30 -6.12 22.98
N ASP A 144 13.65 -6.76 24.08
CA ASP A 144 14.43 -6.17 25.19
C ASP A 144 15.81 -5.66 24.74
N LYS A 145 16.47 -6.37 23.83
CA LYS A 145 17.74 -5.95 23.22
C LYS A 145 17.65 -4.56 22.57
N TYR A 146 16.48 -4.18 22.07
CA TYR A 146 16.23 -2.90 21.39
C TYR A 146 15.38 -1.94 22.24
N GLY A 147 15.25 -2.20 23.54
CA GLY A 147 14.51 -1.35 24.47
C GLY A 147 12.99 -1.39 24.27
N MET A 148 12.47 -2.48 23.71
CA MET A 148 11.05 -2.70 23.47
C MET A 148 10.47 -3.73 24.43
N THR A 149 9.16 -3.66 24.64
CA THR A 149 8.37 -4.65 25.38
C THR A 149 7.56 -5.54 24.43
N VAL A 150 6.91 -6.57 24.99
CA VAL A 150 6.05 -7.48 24.22
C VAL A 150 4.67 -7.61 24.84
N SER A 151 3.65 -7.80 23.98
CA SER A 151 2.28 -8.13 24.34
C SER A 151 1.86 -9.42 23.60
N PRO A 152 2.11 -10.61 24.17
CA PRO A 152 1.76 -11.86 23.51
C PRO A 152 0.26 -12.15 23.62
N VAL A 153 -0.32 -12.65 22.52
CA VAL A 153 -1.71 -13.12 22.46
C VAL A 153 -1.77 -14.60 22.84
N PHE A 154 -2.80 -15.03 23.57
CA PHE A 154 -3.03 -16.45 23.83
C PHE A 154 -3.56 -17.15 22.56
N SER A 155 -2.68 -17.40 21.61
CA SER A 155 -2.97 -17.96 20.28
C SER A 155 -3.64 -19.34 20.31
N PHE A 156 -3.46 -20.11 21.39
CA PHE A 156 -3.95 -21.48 21.57
C PHE A 156 -5.42 -21.56 22.01
N VAL A 157 -6.01 -20.48 22.47
CA VAL A 157 -7.39 -20.51 23.06
C VAL A 157 -8.43 -20.91 22.04
N TYR A 158 -8.33 -20.48 20.81
CA TYR A 158 -9.25 -20.85 19.73
C TYR A 158 -9.20 -22.34 19.42
N GLY A 159 -8.00 -22.91 19.32
CA GLY A 159 -7.82 -24.32 19.05
C GLY A 159 -8.37 -25.22 20.17
N LEU A 160 -8.20 -24.80 21.42
CA LEU A 160 -8.74 -25.51 22.58
C LEU A 160 -10.26 -25.35 22.73
N TYR A 161 -10.79 -24.17 22.46
CA TYR A 161 -12.24 -23.94 22.49
C TYR A 161 -12.97 -24.73 21.40
N GLY A 162 -12.41 -24.79 20.19
CA GLY A 162 -13.00 -25.47 19.05
C GLY A 162 -14.42 -24.95 18.71
N GLU A 163 -15.37 -25.87 18.44
CA GLU A 163 -16.72 -25.42 18.09
C GLU A 163 -17.57 -24.99 19.30
N ASN A 164 -17.40 -25.59 20.47
CA ASN A 164 -18.26 -25.34 21.64
C ASN A 164 -17.54 -25.41 23.00
N GLY A 165 -16.25 -25.63 23.04
CA GLY A 165 -15.51 -25.86 24.27
C GLY A 165 -15.93 -27.16 25.01
N SER A 166 -15.00 -27.99 25.35
CA SER A 166 -15.25 -29.20 26.15
C SER A 166 -14.65 -29.05 27.55
N GLU A 167 -15.15 -29.82 28.51
CA GLU A 167 -14.56 -29.84 29.87
C GLU A 167 -13.10 -30.32 29.84
N ALA A 168 -12.75 -31.26 28.96
CA ALA A 168 -11.40 -31.73 28.79
C ALA A 168 -10.47 -30.64 28.22
N SER A 169 -10.96 -29.89 27.23
CA SER A 169 -10.25 -28.73 26.67
C SER A 169 -10.09 -27.61 27.70
N LEU A 170 -11.12 -27.36 28.52
CA LEU A 170 -11.07 -26.36 29.59
C LEU A 170 -10.02 -26.70 30.65
N LYS A 171 -9.92 -27.98 31.05
CA LYS A 171 -8.87 -28.45 31.96
C LYS A 171 -7.46 -28.33 31.36
N THR A 172 -7.33 -28.56 30.07
CA THR A 172 -6.07 -28.36 29.35
C THR A 172 -5.71 -26.89 29.31
N LEU A 173 -6.66 -26.01 29.01
CA LEU A 173 -6.51 -24.57 29.02
C LEU A 173 -6.05 -24.05 30.41
N GLU A 174 -6.72 -24.49 31.49
CA GLU A 174 -6.33 -24.14 32.86
C GLU A 174 -4.87 -24.47 33.14
N ARG A 175 -4.46 -25.70 32.83
CA ARG A 175 -3.09 -26.14 33.04
C ARG A 175 -2.07 -25.30 32.26
N TRP A 176 -2.38 -24.94 31.01
CA TRP A 176 -1.50 -24.11 30.18
C TRP A 176 -1.44 -22.67 30.69
N VAL A 177 -2.55 -22.08 31.00
CA VAL A 177 -2.63 -20.69 31.51
C VAL A 177 -1.85 -20.56 32.81
N ARG A 178 -2.06 -21.50 33.78
CA ARG A 178 -1.34 -21.48 35.04
C ARG A 178 0.18 -21.63 34.87
N ARG A 179 0.60 -22.55 33.99
CA ARG A 179 2.03 -22.77 33.72
C ARG A 179 2.68 -21.56 33.04
N ILE A 180 2.01 -20.94 32.05
CA ILE A 180 2.50 -19.72 31.38
C ILE A 180 2.61 -18.59 32.41
N THR A 181 1.56 -18.38 33.21
CA THR A 181 1.57 -17.34 34.24
C THR A 181 2.67 -17.53 35.26
N GLN A 182 2.88 -18.75 35.74
CA GLN A 182 3.96 -19.08 36.70
C GLN A 182 5.34 -18.82 36.10
N HIS A 183 5.55 -19.17 34.83
CA HIS A 183 6.80 -18.98 34.11
C HIS A 183 7.19 -17.52 33.96
N PHE A 184 6.24 -16.69 33.55
CA PHE A 184 6.49 -15.27 33.25
C PHE A 184 6.15 -14.32 34.42
N ARG A 185 5.88 -14.85 35.59
CA ARG A 185 5.63 -14.01 36.77
C ARG A 185 6.84 -13.12 37.06
N GLY A 186 6.63 -11.80 37.13
CA GLY A 186 7.68 -10.82 37.39
C GLY A 186 8.50 -10.43 36.14
N ASP A 187 8.23 -10.99 34.99
CA ASP A 187 8.92 -10.62 33.74
C ASP A 187 8.42 -9.26 33.20
N LYS A 188 9.26 -8.24 33.38
CA LYS A 188 8.93 -6.86 32.94
C LYS A 188 9.01 -6.64 31.43
N ARG A 189 9.53 -7.58 30.68
CA ARG A 189 9.54 -7.52 29.20
C ARG A 189 8.14 -7.67 28.65
N ILE A 190 7.23 -8.33 29.39
CA ILE A 190 5.82 -8.49 29.00
C ILE A 190 5.02 -7.34 29.59
N VAL A 191 4.59 -6.42 28.73
CA VAL A 191 3.86 -5.21 29.16
C VAL A 191 2.35 -5.46 29.34
N LEU A 192 1.78 -6.39 28.61
CA LEU A 192 0.34 -6.68 28.59
C LEU A 192 0.08 -8.11 28.12
N TRP A 193 -0.82 -8.83 28.75
CA TRP A 193 -1.37 -10.08 28.24
C TRP A 193 -2.67 -9.84 27.51
N ASP A 194 -2.76 -10.26 26.22
CA ASP A 194 -4.01 -10.35 25.48
C ASP A 194 -4.50 -11.80 25.50
N ILE A 195 -5.44 -12.08 26.41
CA ILE A 195 -5.84 -13.46 26.74
C ILE A 195 -6.83 -14.08 25.76
N TRP A 196 -7.43 -13.26 24.87
CA TRP A 196 -8.29 -13.71 23.79
C TRP A 196 -8.46 -12.59 22.76
N ASN A 197 -7.95 -12.81 21.55
CA ASN A 197 -8.15 -11.88 20.44
C ASN A 197 -9.53 -12.05 19.83
N GLU A 198 -10.29 -10.95 19.70
CA GLU A 198 -11.55 -10.89 18.95
C GLU A 198 -12.47 -12.09 19.16
N PRO A 199 -12.91 -12.40 20.41
CA PRO A 199 -13.86 -13.45 20.63
C PRO A 199 -15.11 -13.20 19.77
N ASN A 200 -15.62 -14.22 19.09
CA ASN A 200 -16.79 -14.07 18.21
C ASN A 200 -18.02 -13.61 19.00
N MET A 201 -18.59 -12.48 18.58
CA MET A 201 -19.52 -11.75 19.40
C MET A 201 -20.95 -11.76 18.87
N ASN A 202 -21.18 -12.44 17.75
CA ASN A 202 -22.45 -12.37 17.02
C ASN A 202 -23.21 -13.69 16.98
N ASP A 203 -22.83 -14.69 17.78
CA ASP A 203 -23.47 -16.00 17.77
C ASP A 203 -23.84 -16.52 19.16
N ASP A 204 -24.54 -17.65 19.19
CA ASP A 204 -25.02 -18.33 20.39
C ASP A 204 -23.90 -18.80 21.34
N LYS A 205 -22.64 -18.73 20.90
CA LYS A 205 -21.45 -19.18 21.61
C LYS A 205 -20.79 -18.09 22.46
N THR A 206 -21.22 -16.84 22.31
CA THR A 206 -20.65 -15.69 22.99
C THR A 206 -20.59 -15.86 24.51
N GLU A 207 -21.65 -16.37 25.13
CA GLU A 207 -21.69 -16.60 26.58
C GLU A 207 -20.64 -17.62 27.04
N GLY A 208 -20.46 -18.70 26.27
CA GLY A 208 -19.45 -19.71 26.53
C GLY A 208 -18.03 -19.15 26.42
N MET A 209 -17.73 -18.37 25.39
CA MET A 209 -16.44 -17.70 25.21
C MET A 209 -16.15 -16.70 26.33
N MET A 210 -17.11 -15.87 26.71
CA MET A 210 -16.96 -14.91 27.80
C MET A 210 -16.74 -15.61 29.15
N SER A 211 -17.38 -16.78 29.36
CA SER A 211 -17.13 -17.63 30.52
C SER A 211 -15.68 -18.13 30.55
N TRP A 212 -15.14 -18.56 29.41
CA TRP A 212 -13.74 -19.01 29.33
C TRP A 212 -12.76 -17.86 29.58
N ILE A 213 -12.99 -16.70 28.96
CA ILE A 213 -12.17 -15.49 29.18
C ILE A 213 -12.14 -15.12 30.67
N SER A 214 -13.31 -15.16 31.32
CA SER A 214 -13.44 -14.89 32.74
C SER A 214 -12.66 -15.89 33.60
N GLN A 215 -12.64 -17.18 33.21
CA GLN A 215 -11.88 -18.21 33.90
C GLN A 215 -10.38 -18.05 33.69
N ILE A 216 -9.93 -17.74 32.46
CA ILE A 216 -8.50 -17.44 32.17
C ILE A 216 -8.03 -16.31 33.08
N ALA A 217 -8.74 -15.19 33.12
CA ALA A 217 -8.40 -14.05 33.95
C ALA A 217 -8.27 -14.44 35.43
N LYS A 218 -9.24 -15.23 35.96
CA LYS A 218 -9.20 -15.71 37.34
C LYS A 218 -8.00 -16.63 37.63
N TRP A 219 -7.69 -17.56 36.73
CA TRP A 219 -6.51 -18.43 36.91
C TRP A 219 -5.20 -17.65 36.93
N MET A 220 -5.06 -16.65 36.01
CA MET A 220 -3.90 -15.77 36.03
C MET A 220 -3.79 -14.96 37.32
N GLN A 221 -4.93 -14.46 37.81
CA GLN A 221 -4.98 -13.75 39.10
C GLN A 221 -4.63 -14.66 40.27
N GLN A 222 -5.12 -15.89 40.28
CA GLN A 222 -4.81 -16.89 41.30
C GLN A 222 -3.31 -17.26 41.33
N GLU A 223 -2.68 -17.30 40.15
CA GLU A 223 -1.24 -17.52 40.02
C GLU A 223 -0.41 -16.25 40.31
N GLY A 224 -1.04 -15.14 40.66
CA GLY A 224 -0.36 -13.89 40.98
C GLY A 224 0.36 -13.28 39.79
N CYS A 225 -0.29 -13.27 38.61
CA CYS A 225 0.19 -12.59 37.41
C CYS A 225 0.56 -11.14 37.72
N THR A 226 1.81 -10.75 37.46
CA THR A 226 2.30 -9.40 37.79
C THR A 226 2.09 -8.42 36.65
N GLN A 227 1.83 -8.90 35.46
CA GLN A 227 1.49 -8.08 34.30
C GLN A 227 -0.03 -7.85 34.24
N PRO A 228 -0.49 -6.79 33.59
CA PRO A 228 -1.92 -6.56 33.40
C PRO A 228 -2.53 -7.57 32.42
N ILE A 229 -3.79 -7.90 32.68
CA ILE A 229 -4.59 -8.83 31.88
C ILE A 229 -5.60 -8.03 31.09
N SER A 230 -5.70 -8.30 29.79
CA SER A 230 -6.72 -7.72 28.88
C SER A 230 -7.25 -8.76 27.90
N SER A 231 -8.35 -8.44 27.26
CA SER A 231 -8.89 -9.19 26.10
C SER A 231 -9.32 -8.19 25.05
N SER A 232 -8.86 -8.37 23.80
CA SER A 232 -9.16 -7.46 22.72
C SER A 232 -10.55 -7.73 22.14
N ILE A 233 -11.52 -6.97 22.59
CA ILE A 233 -12.92 -7.09 22.17
C ILE A 233 -13.17 -6.19 20.97
N ILE A 234 -13.66 -6.75 19.85
CA ILE A 234 -14.26 -5.95 18.79
C ILE A 234 -15.60 -5.43 19.27
N TRP A 235 -15.75 -4.14 19.24
CA TRP A 235 -17.03 -3.48 19.45
C TRP A 235 -17.55 -3.02 18.08
N ASP A 236 -18.61 -3.66 17.59
CA ASP A 236 -19.33 -3.15 16.44
C ASP A 236 -20.24 -1.99 16.90
N THR A 237 -19.71 -0.78 16.77
CA THR A 237 -20.33 0.45 17.27
C THR A 237 -21.62 0.82 16.52
N GLY A 238 -21.76 0.43 15.25
CA GLY A 238 -22.92 0.80 14.45
C GLY A 238 -24.17 -0.01 14.78
N VAL A 239 -24.02 -1.24 15.23
CA VAL A 239 -25.14 -2.19 15.38
C VAL A 239 -25.60 -2.35 16.83
N GLU A 240 -24.70 -2.25 17.80
CA GLU A 240 -24.99 -2.61 19.20
C GLU A 240 -25.47 -1.46 20.08
N LEU A 241 -25.05 -0.23 19.81
CA LEU A 241 -25.49 0.94 20.58
C LEU A 241 -26.98 1.27 20.37
N ASN A 242 -27.60 0.80 19.29
CA ASN A 242 -28.96 1.14 18.92
C ASN A 242 -29.99 0.00 19.02
N LYS A 243 -29.58 -1.23 19.38
CA LYS A 243 -30.52 -2.36 19.48
C LYS A 243 -30.86 -2.70 20.93
N ALA A 244 -32.10 -2.46 21.31
CA ALA A 244 -32.66 -2.89 22.59
C ALA A 244 -32.64 -4.42 22.82
N THR A 245 -32.39 -5.21 21.79
CA THR A 245 -32.25 -6.68 21.83
C THR A 245 -30.82 -7.17 22.14
N ALA A 246 -29.79 -6.30 22.06
CA ALA A 246 -28.41 -6.63 22.37
C ALA A 246 -28.04 -6.51 23.85
N THR A 247 -28.99 -6.17 24.72
CA THR A 247 -28.75 -5.91 26.16
C THR A 247 -28.09 -7.07 26.88
N GLY A 248 -28.42 -8.32 26.56
CA GLY A 248 -27.85 -9.50 27.21
C GLY A 248 -26.37 -9.70 26.84
N LEU A 249 -26.02 -9.62 25.58
CA LEU A 249 -24.64 -9.77 25.09
C LEU A 249 -23.74 -8.61 25.56
N CYS A 250 -24.25 -7.38 25.53
CA CYS A 250 -23.54 -6.22 26.07
C CYS A 250 -23.20 -6.39 27.57
N LEU A 251 -24.15 -6.88 28.38
CA LEU A 251 -23.91 -7.11 29.80
C LEU A 251 -22.86 -8.20 30.06
N ILE A 252 -22.88 -9.28 29.30
CA ILE A 252 -21.84 -10.35 29.41
C ILE A 252 -20.45 -9.80 29.09
N ARG A 253 -20.34 -9.02 28.04
CA ARG A 253 -19.07 -8.35 27.67
C ARG A 253 -18.62 -7.37 28.73
N GLU A 254 -19.49 -6.50 29.18
CA GLU A 254 -19.19 -5.54 30.24
C GLU A 254 -18.76 -6.23 31.53
N ASN A 255 -19.40 -7.31 31.91
CA ASN A 255 -19.01 -8.09 33.07
C ASN A 255 -17.66 -8.76 32.92
N THR A 256 -17.31 -9.22 31.72
CA THR A 256 -15.99 -9.78 31.42
C THR A 256 -14.93 -8.68 31.44
N GLU A 257 -15.21 -7.53 30.82
CA GLU A 257 -14.32 -6.39 30.78
C GLU A 257 -14.03 -5.84 32.19
N ARG A 258 -14.97 -5.91 33.13
CA ARG A 258 -14.77 -5.56 34.53
C ARG A 258 -13.77 -6.45 35.27
N LEU A 259 -13.36 -7.59 34.71
CA LEU A 259 -12.32 -8.43 35.26
C LEU A 259 -10.92 -8.06 34.76
N MET A 260 -10.82 -7.30 33.68
CA MET A 260 -9.58 -6.92 33.07
C MET A 260 -8.89 -5.79 33.84
N ASP A 261 -7.55 -5.80 33.85
CA ASP A 261 -6.75 -4.76 34.50
C ASP A 261 -6.63 -3.51 33.61
N VAL A 262 -6.67 -3.73 32.31
CA VAL A 262 -6.55 -2.70 31.27
C VAL A 262 -7.67 -2.91 30.26
N HIS A 263 -8.33 -1.85 29.83
CA HIS A 263 -9.33 -1.90 28.78
C HIS A 263 -8.64 -2.03 27.41
N ASN A 264 -9.06 -3.04 26.64
CA ASN A 264 -8.49 -3.36 25.34
C ASN A 264 -9.59 -3.44 24.26
N TYR A 265 -9.33 -2.82 23.10
CA TYR A 265 -10.28 -2.82 21.99
C TYR A 265 -9.56 -2.70 20.65
N HIS A 266 -10.27 -2.94 19.54
CA HIS A 266 -9.81 -2.71 18.18
C HIS A 266 -10.61 -1.60 17.53
N ASP A 267 -9.96 -0.75 16.74
CA ASP A 267 -10.58 0.38 16.06
C ASP A 267 -9.94 0.60 14.68
N TYR A 268 -10.67 0.17 13.65
CA TYR A 268 -10.28 0.31 12.26
C TYR A 268 -11.10 1.36 11.51
N SER A 269 -11.89 2.15 12.22
CA SER A 269 -12.79 3.10 11.61
C SER A 269 -12.32 4.54 11.86
N CYS A 270 -12.59 5.37 10.89
CA CYS A 270 -12.56 6.82 11.04
C CYS A 270 -13.81 7.34 10.36
N GLN A 271 -14.86 7.61 11.15
CA GLN A 271 -16.07 8.21 10.62
C GLN A 271 -16.06 9.73 10.84
N ASP A 272 -16.91 10.42 10.09
CA ASP A 272 -17.02 11.88 10.02
C ASP A 272 -16.61 12.66 11.26
N GLY A 273 -15.50 13.40 11.16
CA GLY A 273 -15.01 14.34 12.13
C GLY A 273 -14.15 13.74 13.24
N PHE A 274 -12.93 13.30 12.91
CA PHE A 274 -11.96 12.80 13.87
C PHE A 274 -12.52 11.68 14.77
N ASN A 275 -12.55 10.48 14.25
CA ASN A 275 -12.70 9.25 14.98
C ASN A 275 -13.76 9.29 16.11
N GLN A 276 -15.03 9.56 15.76
CA GLN A 276 -16.14 9.57 16.74
C GLN A 276 -16.25 8.24 17.48
N GLU A 277 -15.78 7.15 16.90
CA GLU A 277 -15.73 5.85 17.54
C GLU A 277 -14.73 5.80 18.68
N THR A 278 -13.51 6.35 18.52
CA THR A 278 -12.56 6.47 19.63
C THR A 278 -13.16 7.22 20.82
N ALA A 279 -13.83 8.34 20.58
CA ALA A 279 -14.51 9.11 21.64
C ALA A 279 -15.63 8.32 22.29
N SER A 280 -16.40 7.58 21.51
CA SER A 280 -17.49 6.73 21.97
C SER A 280 -16.97 5.56 22.81
N MET A 281 -15.94 4.86 22.32
CA MET A 281 -15.29 3.76 23.03
C MET A 281 -14.65 4.23 24.33
N TYR A 282 -13.92 5.33 24.32
CA TYR A 282 -13.37 5.94 25.52
C TYR A 282 -14.47 6.18 26.57
N THR A 283 -15.55 6.86 26.17
CA THR A 283 -16.66 7.19 27.07
C THR A 283 -17.33 5.94 27.64
N ARG A 284 -17.48 4.89 26.83
CA ARG A 284 -18.08 3.63 27.23
C ARG A 284 -17.19 2.84 28.19
N LEU A 285 -15.92 2.65 27.85
CA LEU A 285 -14.99 1.88 28.67
C LEU A 285 -14.70 2.56 30.01
N LYS A 286 -14.58 3.88 30.02
CA LYS A 286 -14.42 4.64 31.29
C LYS A 286 -15.60 4.49 32.25
N LYS A 287 -16.82 4.21 31.75
CA LYS A 287 -17.97 3.89 32.63
C LYS A 287 -17.84 2.52 33.30
N LEU A 288 -17.06 1.59 32.72
CA LEU A 288 -16.81 0.27 33.31
C LEU A 288 -15.76 0.29 34.42
N GLY A 289 -14.87 1.29 34.39
CA GLY A 289 -13.83 1.51 35.39
C GLY A 289 -12.81 2.53 34.88
N ASP A 290 -12.22 3.32 35.78
CA ASP A 290 -11.15 4.26 35.42
C ASP A 290 -9.81 3.51 35.30
N ARG A 291 -9.60 2.90 34.12
CA ARG A 291 -8.46 2.07 33.77
C ARG A 291 -7.77 2.59 32.52
N PRO A 292 -6.46 2.29 32.36
CA PRO A 292 -5.78 2.57 31.10
C PRO A 292 -6.49 1.93 29.91
N LEU A 293 -6.43 2.60 28.76
CA LEU A 293 -6.95 2.09 27.50
C LEU A 293 -5.82 1.72 26.56
N VAL A 294 -6.00 0.60 25.87
CA VAL A 294 -5.11 0.15 24.79
C VAL A 294 -5.95 -0.22 23.59
N CYS A 295 -5.69 0.39 22.45
CA CYS A 295 -6.21 -0.06 21.17
C CYS A 295 -5.18 -1.00 20.55
N THR A 296 -5.40 -2.32 20.64
CA THR A 296 -4.39 -3.30 20.22
C THR A 296 -4.40 -3.61 18.74
N GLU A 297 -5.36 -3.10 17.97
CA GLU A 297 -5.35 -3.10 16.51
C GLU A 297 -6.02 -1.84 15.98
N CYS A 298 -5.30 -1.12 15.16
CA CYS A 298 -5.78 0.09 14.49
C CYS A 298 -5.07 0.30 13.15
N MET A 299 -5.45 1.32 12.43
CA MET A 299 -4.98 1.75 11.12
C MET A 299 -5.62 1.00 9.96
N THR A 300 -6.46 1.71 9.23
CA THR A 300 -7.10 1.27 7.98
C THR A 300 -7.24 2.47 7.08
N ARG A 301 -6.25 2.73 6.25
CA ARG A 301 -6.22 3.93 5.39
C ARG A 301 -7.46 4.10 4.51
N PRO A 302 -8.01 3.05 3.88
CA PRO A 302 -9.26 3.21 3.11
C PRO A 302 -10.46 3.66 3.91
N ASN A 303 -10.49 3.41 5.21
CA ASN A 303 -11.55 3.89 6.09
C ASN A 303 -11.20 5.25 6.74
N GLY A 304 -10.04 5.85 6.36
CA GLY A 304 -9.56 7.11 6.90
C GLY A 304 -8.83 7.01 8.24
N SER A 305 -8.63 5.80 8.78
CA SER A 305 -7.80 5.58 9.98
C SER A 305 -6.32 5.57 9.58
N THR A 306 -5.67 6.72 9.67
CA THR A 306 -4.26 6.93 9.38
C THR A 306 -3.50 7.29 10.65
N TYR A 307 -2.15 7.15 10.63
CA TYR A 307 -1.34 7.49 11.79
C TYR A 307 -1.63 8.90 12.32
N ALA A 308 -1.63 9.84 11.43
CA ALA A 308 -1.80 11.22 11.79
C ALA A 308 -3.18 11.56 12.37
N ARG A 309 -4.26 10.98 11.84
CA ARG A 309 -5.61 11.22 12.37
C ARG A 309 -5.85 10.46 13.66
N THR A 310 -5.50 9.18 13.66
CA THR A 310 -5.77 8.29 14.78
C THR A 310 -4.95 8.64 16.01
N LEU A 311 -3.66 8.96 15.85
CA LEU A 311 -2.78 9.26 16.97
C LEU A 311 -3.15 10.56 17.69
N VAL A 312 -3.66 11.57 16.99
CA VAL A 312 -4.17 12.80 17.62
C VAL A 312 -5.29 12.48 18.61
N ASP A 313 -6.27 11.67 18.20
CA ASP A 313 -7.36 11.27 19.09
C ASP A 313 -6.87 10.34 20.22
N PHE A 314 -5.96 9.44 19.95
CA PHE A 314 -5.38 8.57 20.97
C PHE A 314 -4.60 9.36 22.03
N ALA A 315 -3.82 10.35 21.62
CA ALA A 315 -3.14 11.25 22.54
C ALA A 315 -4.13 12.00 23.45
N LYS A 316 -5.19 12.58 22.86
CA LYS A 316 -6.24 13.31 23.57
C LYS A 316 -6.91 12.48 24.67
N TYR A 317 -7.08 11.20 24.46
CA TYR A 317 -7.75 10.28 25.39
C TYR A 317 -6.79 9.40 26.19
N ASN A 318 -5.49 9.62 26.09
CA ASN A 318 -4.44 8.79 26.70
C ASN A 318 -4.58 7.31 26.37
N ILE A 319 -4.76 6.99 25.09
CA ILE A 319 -4.92 5.64 24.59
C ILE A 319 -3.59 5.13 24.06
N ASN A 320 -3.10 4.03 24.60
CA ASN A 320 -1.96 3.28 24.05
C ASN A 320 -2.39 2.57 22.76
N PHE A 321 -1.50 2.35 21.81
CA PHE A 321 -1.88 1.74 20.55
C PHE A 321 -0.93 0.64 20.07
N TYR A 322 -1.47 -0.24 19.21
CA TYR A 322 -0.71 -1.15 18.36
C TYR A 322 -1.24 -1.05 16.94
N ALA A 323 -0.43 -0.50 16.04
CA ALA A 323 -0.77 -0.42 14.62
C ALA A 323 -0.77 -1.83 13.99
N TRP A 324 -1.68 -2.07 13.06
CA TRP A 324 -1.77 -3.36 12.39
C TRP A 324 -0.78 -3.48 11.24
N GLY A 325 0.13 -4.47 11.33
CA GLY A 325 1.07 -4.85 10.28
C GLY A 325 2.25 -3.90 10.09
N LEU A 326 3.44 -4.47 10.02
CA LEU A 326 4.65 -3.72 9.72
C LEU A 326 4.86 -3.58 8.22
N SER A 327 4.84 -4.69 7.50
CA SER A 327 5.22 -4.75 6.09
C SER A 327 4.20 -5.51 5.25
N ALA A 328 4.05 -5.10 3.99
CA ALA A 328 3.14 -5.67 3.02
C ALA A 328 3.55 -7.07 2.51
N CYS A 329 3.99 -7.95 3.40
CA CYS A 329 4.58 -9.24 3.03
C CYS A 329 3.66 -10.42 3.17
N ASP A 330 2.66 -10.33 4.04
CA ASP A 330 1.73 -11.43 4.21
C ASP A 330 0.63 -11.36 3.15
N PRO A 331 0.65 -12.27 2.15
CA PRO A 331 -0.33 -12.27 1.07
C PRO A 331 -1.76 -12.54 1.56
N ASN A 332 -1.94 -13.03 2.79
CA ASN A 332 -3.24 -13.50 3.26
C ASN A 332 -4.05 -12.46 4.02
N TRP A 333 -3.41 -11.45 4.64
CA TRP A 333 -4.12 -10.54 5.53
C TRP A 333 -4.91 -9.47 4.79
N GLU A 334 -4.35 -8.88 3.75
CA GLU A 334 -5.02 -7.83 2.96
C GLU A 334 -6.17 -8.39 2.09
N VAL A 335 -6.05 -9.66 1.67
CA VAL A 335 -7.08 -10.36 0.88
C VAL A 335 -8.30 -10.77 1.71
N LYS A 336 -8.14 -10.99 3.02
CA LYS A 336 -9.21 -11.50 3.90
C LYS A 336 -10.34 -10.50 4.16
N TRP A 337 -10.09 -9.22 4.00
CA TRP A 337 -11.08 -8.17 4.28
C TRP A 337 -12.08 -7.95 3.14
N GLY A 338 -12.14 -8.88 2.17
CA GLY A 338 -13.20 -8.95 1.16
C GLY A 338 -12.98 -8.01 -0.02
N ARG A 339 -11.79 -7.47 -0.19
CA ARG A 339 -11.42 -6.66 -1.35
C ARG A 339 -10.83 -7.52 -2.45
N SER A 340 -11.06 -7.14 -3.70
CA SER A 340 -10.52 -7.83 -4.87
C SER A 340 -9.00 -7.84 -4.83
N THR A 341 -8.42 -9.03 -4.99
CA THR A 341 -6.97 -9.27 -4.98
C THR A 341 -6.26 -8.73 -6.21
N PHE A 342 -6.98 -8.13 -7.15
CA PHE A 342 -6.49 -7.86 -8.50
C PHE A 342 -6.24 -6.39 -8.79
N TYR A 343 -6.43 -5.49 -7.82
CA TYR A 343 -6.38 -4.06 -8.09
C TYR A 343 -5.13 -3.37 -7.58
N ASN A 344 -4.84 -2.26 -8.21
CA ASN A 344 -3.82 -1.30 -7.85
C ASN A 344 -4.13 -0.74 -6.46
N TRP A 345 -3.33 -1.13 -5.46
CA TRP A 345 -3.57 -0.83 -4.05
C TRP A 345 -3.06 0.56 -3.70
N ASP A 346 -3.94 1.53 -3.78
CA ASP A 346 -3.69 2.84 -3.24
C ASP A 346 -5.01 3.40 -2.64
N PRO A 347 -5.02 3.74 -1.34
CA PRO A 347 -3.94 3.62 -0.35
C PRO A 347 -3.68 2.18 0.11
N MET A 348 -2.44 1.87 0.50
CA MET A 348 -2.12 0.60 1.16
C MET A 348 -2.95 0.45 2.43
N PHE A 349 -3.51 -0.75 2.64
CA PHE A 349 -4.57 -0.93 3.62
C PHE A 349 -4.12 -0.64 5.07
N HIS A 350 -3.10 -1.32 5.57
CA HIS A 350 -2.61 -1.18 6.95
C HIS A 350 -1.13 -0.87 7.07
N ASN A 351 -0.31 -1.62 6.33
CA ASN A 351 1.11 -1.76 6.63
C ASN A 351 1.85 -0.44 6.59
N ALA A 352 2.77 -0.25 7.54
CA ALA A 352 3.62 0.93 7.60
C ALA A 352 4.70 0.94 6.50
N LEU A 353 5.09 -0.25 6.02
CA LEU A 353 6.16 -0.43 5.05
C LEU A 353 5.67 -1.19 3.81
N TYR A 354 6.25 -0.89 2.67
CA TYR A 354 6.23 -1.77 1.50
C TYR A 354 7.00 -3.07 1.78
N ALA A 355 6.84 -4.06 0.90
CA ALA A 355 7.53 -5.34 1.04
C ALA A 355 9.06 -5.25 0.94
N ASP A 356 9.59 -4.13 0.47
CA ASP A 356 11.01 -3.82 0.39
C ASP A 356 11.57 -3.05 1.61
N ASN A 357 10.79 -2.93 2.69
CA ASN A 357 11.09 -2.20 3.92
C ASN A 357 11.16 -0.67 3.80
N GLU A 358 10.80 -0.08 2.67
CA GLU A 358 10.66 1.37 2.60
C GLU A 358 9.30 1.81 3.17
N PRO A 359 9.20 2.95 3.86
CA PRO A 359 7.95 3.46 4.38
C PRO A 359 6.90 3.66 3.28
N TYR A 360 5.63 3.37 3.59
CA TYR A 360 4.51 3.75 2.75
C TYR A 360 4.41 5.28 2.65
N ASN A 361 4.57 5.95 3.79
CA ASN A 361 4.67 7.41 3.89
C ASN A 361 5.78 7.75 4.89
N GLU A 362 6.75 8.54 4.45
CA GLU A 362 7.92 8.93 5.24
C GLU A 362 7.56 9.73 6.50
N SER A 363 6.39 10.36 6.56
CA SER A 363 5.90 11.07 7.75
C SER A 363 5.38 10.14 8.85
N GLU A 364 4.92 8.92 8.53
CA GLU A 364 4.32 8.02 9.52
C GLU A 364 5.28 7.62 10.66
N PRO A 365 6.56 7.27 10.42
CA PRO A 365 7.51 7.05 11.51
C PRO A 365 7.69 8.26 12.42
N GLN A 366 7.59 9.47 11.89
CA GLN A 366 7.70 10.69 12.70
C GLN A 366 6.50 10.85 13.63
N TRP A 367 5.28 10.53 13.16
CA TRP A 367 4.08 10.48 13.99
C TRP A 367 4.22 9.49 15.14
N VAL A 368 4.74 8.29 14.86
CA VAL A 368 4.99 7.27 15.89
C VAL A 368 6.01 7.75 16.91
N LYS A 369 7.16 8.29 16.47
CA LYS A 369 8.23 8.78 17.36
C LYS A 369 7.78 9.89 18.29
N ASN A 370 6.95 10.80 17.80
CA ASN A 370 6.51 11.98 18.52
C ASN A 370 5.22 11.76 19.33
N PHE A 371 4.65 10.57 19.26
CA PHE A 371 3.43 10.27 19.99
C PHE A 371 3.65 10.32 21.51
N ASP A 372 2.92 11.17 22.18
CA ASP A 372 2.80 11.23 23.64
C ASP A 372 1.36 11.57 24.07
N PHE A 373 1.08 11.45 25.39
CA PHE A 373 -0.24 11.77 25.93
C PHE A 373 -0.47 13.28 26.19
N GLN A 374 0.52 14.11 25.96
CA GLN A 374 0.37 15.56 26.05
C GLN A 374 -0.06 16.17 24.70
N GLY A 375 -0.04 15.34 23.65
CA GLY A 375 -0.36 15.78 22.31
C GLY A 375 0.71 16.68 21.68
N ASP A 376 1.91 16.71 22.26
CA ASP A 376 3.05 17.41 21.69
C ASP A 376 3.77 16.51 20.68
N PHE A 377 3.28 16.50 19.46
CA PHE A 377 3.88 15.74 18.35
C PHE A 377 5.17 16.41 17.83
N GLY A 378 6.05 16.89 18.71
CA GLY A 378 7.35 17.47 18.35
C GLY A 378 7.25 18.79 17.59
N GLY A 379 6.27 19.61 17.92
CA GLY A 379 6.00 20.90 17.27
C GLY A 379 5.11 20.80 16.03
N VAL A 380 4.59 19.60 15.72
CA VAL A 380 3.47 19.49 14.80
C VAL A 380 2.23 20.03 15.54
N GLU A 381 1.80 21.22 15.18
CA GLU A 381 0.61 21.83 15.79
C GLU A 381 -0.63 20.99 15.52
N THR A 382 -1.07 20.28 16.54
CA THR A 382 -2.18 19.32 16.50
C THR A 382 -3.57 19.92 16.27
N GLY A 383 -3.66 21.21 16.05
CA GLY A 383 -4.96 21.87 15.88
C GLY A 383 -5.18 22.55 14.55
N ALA A 384 -4.18 23.20 13.99
CA ALA A 384 -4.35 24.13 12.87
C ALA A 384 -3.65 23.73 11.58
N GLU A 385 -2.54 23.00 11.63
CA GLU A 385 -1.65 22.80 10.47
C GLU A 385 -1.54 21.35 9.99
N TYR A 386 -2.27 20.42 10.58
CA TYR A 386 -2.17 19.04 10.17
C TYR A 386 -2.75 18.82 8.77
N THR A 387 -1.90 18.51 7.81
CA THR A 387 -2.27 17.99 6.50
C THR A 387 -1.44 16.73 6.20
N GLU A 388 -2.10 15.61 5.97
CA GLU A 388 -1.41 14.40 5.52
C GLU A 388 -1.03 14.55 4.05
N VAL A 389 0.25 14.82 3.80
CA VAL A 389 0.81 14.95 2.46
C VAL A 389 1.22 13.58 1.94
N TRP A 390 0.93 13.29 0.69
CA TRP A 390 1.37 12.05 0.07
C TRP A 390 2.89 11.95 0.02
N SER A 391 3.41 10.73 0.18
CA SER A 391 4.81 10.45 -0.10
C SER A 391 5.13 10.72 -1.57
N GLU A 392 6.38 11.06 -1.84
CA GLU A 392 6.90 11.28 -3.20
C GLU A 392 6.64 10.05 -4.07
N ARG A 393 6.85 8.84 -3.53
CA ARG A 393 6.58 7.57 -4.20
C ARG A 393 5.13 7.45 -4.63
N ARG A 394 4.18 7.74 -3.74
CA ARG A 394 2.74 7.70 -4.02
C ARG A 394 2.35 8.71 -5.10
N ALA A 395 2.88 9.92 -5.00
CA ALA A 395 2.61 10.99 -5.97
C ALA A 395 3.09 10.62 -7.39
N TRP A 396 4.31 10.12 -7.51
CA TRP A 396 4.84 9.68 -8.81
C TRP A 396 4.15 8.43 -9.35
N ARG A 397 3.75 7.51 -8.48
CA ARG A 397 2.96 6.34 -8.88
C ARG A 397 1.62 6.76 -9.49
N TRP A 398 0.97 7.75 -8.90
CA TRP A 398 -0.28 8.31 -9.45
C TRP A 398 -0.06 8.93 -10.84
N MET A 399 1.09 9.57 -11.05
CA MET A 399 1.47 10.22 -12.31
C MET A 399 2.15 9.26 -13.31
N GLN A 400 2.04 7.96 -13.14
CA GLN A 400 2.63 6.95 -14.03
C GLN A 400 1.86 6.87 -15.36
N HIS A 401 2.00 7.92 -16.18
CA HIS A 401 1.39 8.07 -17.49
C HIS A 401 2.18 9.08 -18.34
N ALA A 402 1.80 9.24 -19.61
CA ALA A 402 2.34 10.28 -20.48
C ALA A 402 2.11 11.70 -19.93
N GLU A 403 2.83 12.66 -20.51
CA GLU A 403 2.71 14.09 -20.17
C GLU A 403 1.27 14.60 -20.27
N SER A 404 0.86 15.42 -19.30
CA SER A 404 -0.37 16.18 -19.39
C SER A 404 -0.12 17.46 -20.19
N LYS A 405 -0.86 17.60 -21.30
CA LYS A 405 -0.88 18.74 -22.21
C LYS A 405 -2.26 19.38 -22.10
N GLY A 406 -2.32 20.54 -21.45
CA GLY A 406 -3.61 21.04 -20.97
C GLY A 406 -3.99 22.43 -21.44
N LEU A 407 -5.32 22.68 -21.49
CA LEU A 407 -5.91 24.00 -21.66
C LEU A 407 -6.50 24.48 -20.34
N LEU A 408 -6.29 25.77 -20.04
CA LEU A 408 -6.89 26.46 -18.89
C LEU A 408 -8.21 27.12 -19.31
N CYS A 409 -9.28 26.75 -18.64
CA CYS A 409 -10.63 27.28 -18.89
C CYS A 409 -11.15 28.01 -17.63
N ASN A 410 -11.82 29.14 -17.83
CA ASN A 410 -12.32 29.97 -16.73
C ASN A 410 -13.73 29.58 -16.26
N SER A 411 -14.39 28.65 -16.96
CA SER A 411 -15.71 28.15 -16.59
C SER A 411 -15.94 26.72 -17.07
N ILE A 412 -16.92 26.04 -16.49
CA ILE A 412 -17.34 24.68 -16.89
C ILE A 412 -17.85 24.68 -18.36
N GLU A 413 -18.50 25.73 -18.79
CA GLU A 413 -19.01 25.89 -20.16
C GLU A 413 -17.85 26.02 -21.15
N GLU A 414 -16.85 26.82 -20.84
CA GLU A 414 -15.63 26.96 -21.64
C GLU A 414 -14.88 25.63 -21.73
N ALA A 415 -14.70 24.96 -20.60
CA ALA A 415 -14.07 23.63 -20.53
C ALA A 415 -14.81 22.61 -21.42
N THR A 416 -16.14 22.56 -21.33
CA THR A 416 -16.93 21.64 -22.15
C THR A 416 -16.79 21.96 -23.65
N SER A 417 -16.68 23.23 -24.00
CA SER A 417 -16.46 23.67 -25.37
C SER A 417 -15.08 23.31 -25.88
N ALA A 418 -14.04 23.52 -25.07
CA ALA A 418 -12.66 23.13 -25.36
C ALA A 418 -12.49 21.62 -25.54
N ILE A 419 -13.09 20.81 -24.67
CA ILE A 419 -13.11 19.35 -24.81
C ILE A 419 -13.69 18.93 -26.17
N ASN A 420 -14.82 19.50 -26.57
CA ASN A 420 -15.46 19.16 -27.83
C ASN A 420 -14.66 19.65 -29.03
N ALA A 421 -13.96 20.78 -28.92
CA ALA A 421 -13.16 21.36 -30.02
C ALA A 421 -11.87 20.53 -30.28
N HIS A 422 -11.26 20.00 -29.22
CA HIS A 422 -9.99 19.28 -29.29
C HIS A 422 -10.13 17.74 -29.23
N LYS A 423 -11.34 17.24 -29.24
CA LYS A 423 -11.57 15.81 -29.22
C LYS A 423 -10.95 15.11 -30.45
N GLY A 424 -9.93 14.29 -30.18
CA GLY A 424 -9.28 13.45 -31.19
C GLY A 424 -8.28 14.17 -32.09
N ASP A 425 -7.87 15.40 -31.77
CA ASP A 425 -6.80 16.10 -32.49
C ASP A 425 -5.38 15.68 -32.01
N GLY A 426 -5.29 15.02 -30.83
CA GLY A 426 -4.02 14.53 -30.24
C GLY A 426 -3.13 15.64 -29.67
N LEU A 427 -3.59 16.89 -29.67
CA LEU A 427 -2.80 18.02 -29.16
C LEU A 427 -2.91 18.17 -27.65
N TYR A 428 -4.14 18.07 -27.12
CA TYR A 428 -4.42 18.24 -25.69
C TYR A 428 -5.11 17.00 -25.12
N ASN A 429 -4.70 16.60 -23.92
CA ASN A 429 -5.26 15.45 -23.20
C ASN A 429 -5.77 15.81 -21.79
N THR A 430 -5.70 17.09 -21.40
CA THR A 430 -6.06 17.55 -20.06
C THR A 430 -6.76 18.91 -20.14
N ILE A 431 -7.76 19.12 -19.29
CA ILE A 431 -8.41 20.43 -19.13
C ILE A 431 -8.33 20.85 -17.68
N ALA A 432 -7.67 21.97 -17.41
CA ALA A 432 -7.78 22.64 -16.11
C ALA A 432 -8.95 23.63 -16.15
N VAL A 433 -9.81 23.59 -15.13
CA VAL A 433 -11.01 24.43 -15.10
C VAL A 433 -11.18 25.13 -13.77
N ARG A 434 -11.35 26.47 -13.81
CA ARG A 434 -11.71 27.27 -12.65
C ARG A 434 -13.18 27.01 -12.29
N VAL A 435 -13.44 26.41 -11.13
CA VAL A 435 -14.80 26.12 -10.67
C VAL A 435 -15.26 27.21 -9.72
N GLU A 436 -16.10 28.11 -10.20
CA GLU A 436 -16.57 29.24 -9.42
C GLU A 436 -17.43 28.78 -8.21
N LYS A 437 -17.06 29.25 -6.99
CA LYS A 437 -17.80 28.97 -5.77
C LYS A 437 -19.31 29.31 -5.84
N ASN A 438 -19.64 30.39 -6.54
CA ASN A 438 -21.03 30.85 -6.74
C ASN A 438 -21.85 29.86 -7.61
N VAL A 439 -21.20 29.25 -8.59
CA VAL A 439 -21.82 28.25 -9.47
C VAL A 439 -22.05 26.95 -8.70
N TRP A 440 -21.12 26.56 -7.83
CA TRP A 440 -21.24 25.35 -7.04
C TRP A 440 -22.26 25.47 -5.89
N ALA A 441 -22.37 26.62 -5.26
CA ALA A 441 -23.32 27.03 -4.21
C ALA A 441 -23.97 25.88 -3.40
N GLY A 442 -23.21 25.22 -2.56
CA GLY A 442 -23.69 24.11 -1.71
C GLY A 442 -24.00 22.81 -2.45
N GLY A 443 -23.43 22.60 -3.64
CA GLY A 443 -23.60 21.39 -4.42
C GLY A 443 -25.01 21.25 -5.01
N SER A 444 -25.57 22.34 -5.53
CA SER A 444 -26.88 22.33 -6.14
C SER A 444 -27.00 21.27 -7.25
N THR A 445 -28.19 20.68 -7.44
CA THR A 445 -28.43 19.67 -8.49
C THR A 445 -28.00 20.16 -9.86
N THR A 446 -28.18 21.44 -10.18
CA THR A 446 -27.78 22.04 -11.43
C THR A 446 -26.27 22.10 -11.58
N ALA A 447 -25.52 22.52 -10.55
CA ALA A 447 -24.06 22.57 -10.55
C ALA A 447 -23.46 21.17 -10.69
N ARG A 448 -23.96 20.20 -9.94
CA ARG A 448 -23.55 18.79 -10.06
C ARG A 448 -23.79 18.24 -11.47
N SER A 449 -24.96 18.52 -12.06
CA SER A 449 -25.30 18.09 -13.41
C SER A 449 -24.34 18.68 -14.46
N ARG A 450 -24.01 19.98 -14.36
CA ARG A 450 -23.06 20.63 -15.28
C ARG A 450 -21.65 20.03 -15.16
N PHE A 451 -21.16 19.89 -13.95
CA PHE A 451 -19.84 19.32 -13.70
C PHE A 451 -19.76 17.86 -14.17
N SER A 452 -20.76 17.03 -13.87
CA SER A 452 -20.84 15.65 -14.35
C SER A 452 -20.96 15.54 -15.88
N THR A 453 -21.62 16.50 -16.53
CA THR A 453 -21.70 16.56 -17.99
C THR A 453 -20.33 16.86 -18.62
N MET A 454 -19.57 17.79 -18.04
CA MET A 454 -18.19 18.09 -18.44
C MET A 454 -17.28 16.86 -18.27
N LEU A 455 -17.34 16.19 -17.10
CA LEU A 455 -16.58 14.96 -16.87
C LEU A 455 -16.92 13.86 -17.89
N SER A 456 -18.20 13.70 -18.24
CA SER A 456 -18.62 12.73 -19.26
C SER A 456 -18.19 13.12 -20.68
N ALA A 457 -18.03 14.40 -20.97
CA ALA A 457 -17.46 14.86 -22.24
C ALA A 457 -15.96 14.58 -22.29
N ALA A 458 -15.23 14.83 -21.20
CA ALA A 458 -13.80 14.57 -21.07
C ALA A 458 -13.50 13.06 -21.25
N GLU A 459 -14.24 12.19 -20.57
CA GLU A 459 -14.12 10.74 -20.72
C GLU A 459 -14.30 10.27 -22.18
N LYS A 460 -15.28 10.81 -22.89
CA LYS A 460 -15.52 10.49 -24.30
C LYS A 460 -14.46 11.07 -25.26
N ALA A 461 -13.70 12.03 -24.80
CA ALA A 461 -12.60 12.64 -25.54
C ALA A 461 -11.24 12.08 -25.15
N ASP A 462 -11.18 11.15 -24.21
CA ASP A 462 -9.95 10.62 -23.62
C ASP A 462 -9.10 11.71 -22.97
N MET A 463 -9.76 12.60 -22.22
CA MET A 463 -9.14 13.73 -21.53
C MET A 463 -9.36 13.64 -20.02
N THR A 464 -8.40 14.12 -19.25
CA THR A 464 -8.50 14.29 -17.79
C THR A 464 -8.87 15.73 -17.41
N ILE A 465 -9.38 15.90 -16.18
CA ILE A 465 -9.78 17.20 -15.65
C ILE A 465 -8.94 17.55 -14.41
N ILE A 466 -8.50 18.80 -14.32
CA ILE A 466 -7.89 19.39 -13.12
C ILE A 466 -8.78 20.57 -12.67
N PRO A 467 -9.65 20.37 -11.66
CA PRO A 467 -10.42 21.48 -11.12
C PRO A 467 -9.53 22.43 -10.31
N ILE A 468 -9.59 23.72 -10.59
CA ILE A 468 -8.98 24.80 -9.83
C ILE A 468 -10.06 25.40 -8.94
N LEU A 469 -9.90 25.28 -7.62
CA LEU A 469 -10.95 25.64 -6.68
C LEU A 469 -10.93 27.11 -6.29
N LEU A 470 -9.75 27.64 -5.98
CA LEU A 470 -9.57 28.99 -5.47
C LEU A 470 -8.48 29.73 -6.23
N THR A 471 -8.67 31.04 -6.35
CA THR A 471 -7.67 31.98 -6.88
C THR A 471 -7.39 33.11 -5.89
N SER A 472 -6.44 34.00 -6.21
CA SER A 472 -6.14 35.15 -5.36
C SER A 472 -7.35 36.05 -5.08
N GLU A 473 -8.32 36.12 -5.98
CA GLU A 473 -9.54 36.90 -5.83
C GLU A 473 -10.46 36.36 -4.74
N ASP A 474 -10.45 35.05 -4.52
CA ASP A 474 -11.28 34.39 -3.52
C ASP A 474 -10.84 34.65 -2.09
N MET A 475 -9.57 35.02 -1.89
CA MET A 475 -8.99 35.23 -0.56
C MET A 475 -9.63 36.37 0.25
N SER A 476 -10.47 37.19 -0.37
CA SER A 476 -11.31 38.17 0.35
C SER A 476 -12.54 37.54 1.04
N THR A 477 -12.89 36.29 0.73
CA THR A 477 -14.05 35.58 1.28
C THR A 477 -13.70 34.97 2.65
N SER A 478 -14.73 34.71 3.48
CA SER A 478 -14.53 34.06 4.80
C SER A 478 -13.98 32.64 4.62
N VAL A 479 -13.04 32.25 5.50
CA VAL A 479 -12.38 30.93 5.44
C VAL A 479 -13.37 29.77 5.56
N SER A 480 -14.41 29.89 6.39
CA SER A 480 -15.44 28.87 6.52
C SER A 480 -16.18 28.63 5.20
N THR A 481 -16.55 29.69 4.50
CA THR A 481 -17.22 29.58 3.17
C THR A 481 -16.33 28.91 2.14
N LEU A 482 -15.03 29.27 2.09
CA LEU A 482 -14.08 28.68 1.17
C LEU A 482 -13.83 27.18 1.49
N ALA A 483 -13.68 26.86 2.79
CA ALA A 483 -13.47 25.50 3.23
C ALA A 483 -14.69 24.59 2.98
N ASP A 484 -15.92 25.12 3.23
CA ASP A 484 -17.16 24.39 2.95
C ASP A 484 -17.35 24.15 1.45
N TYR A 485 -17.03 25.13 0.62
CA TYR A 485 -17.08 25.01 -0.84
C TYR A 485 -16.10 23.96 -1.34
N ALA A 486 -14.82 24.06 -0.99
CA ALA A 486 -13.78 23.15 -1.43
C ALA A 486 -14.08 21.71 -0.98
N PHE A 487 -14.44 21.52 0.29
CA PHE A 487 -14.83 20.22 0.82
C PHE A 487 -16.04 19.62 0.10
N SER A 488 -17.10 20.40 -0.11
CA SER A 488 -18.31 19.90 -0.77
C SER A 488 -18.05 19.38 -2.18
N LEU A 489 -17.22 20.10 -2.97
CA LEU A 489 -16.89 19.70 -4.33
C LEU A 489 -16.03 18.44 -4.34
N ILE A 490 -14.94 18.44 -3.60
CA ILE A 490 -14.00 17.31 -3.52
C ILE A 490 -14.70 16.05 -2.98
N ASN A 491 -15.45 16.17 -1.88
CA ASN A 491 -16.16 15.04 -1.27
C ASN A 491 -17.26 14.45 -2.19
N THR A 492 -17.74 15.24 -3.17
CA THR A 492 -18.70 14.72 -4.16
C THR A 492 -18.02 13.85 -5.22
N TYR A 493 -16.76 14.13 -5.56
CA TYR A 493 -16.02 13.49 -6.67
C TYR A 493 -14.69 12.87 -6.24
N TYR A 494 -14.51 12.56 -4.98
CA TYR A 494 -13.24 12.08 -4.40
C TYR A 494 -12.68 10.76 -4.99
N CYS A 495 -13.55 9.96 -5.64
CA CYS A 495 -13.16 8.72 -6.32
C CYS A 495 -13.30 8.82 -7.85
N ASP A 496 -13.54 9.99 -8.41
CA ASP A 496 -13.78 10.12 -9.84
C ASP A 496 -12.47 10.07 -10.62
N ARG A 497 -12.27 9.00 -11.40
CA ARG A 497 -11.04 8.73 -12.18
C ARG A 497 -10.77 9.76 -13.28
N ARG A 498 -11.77 10.52 -13.69
CA ARG A 498 -11.65 11.56 -14.72
C ARG A 498 -10.95 12.80 -14.17
N ILE A 499 -10.83 12.91 -12.84
CA ILE A 499 -10.11 14.00 -12.17
C ILE A 499 -8.70 13.53 -11.84
N GLN A 500 -7.73 14.16 -12.50
CA GLN A 500 -6.33 13.81 -12.36
C GLN A 500 -5.71 14.31 -11.05
N ALA A 501 -6.01 15.54 -10.68
CA ALA A 501 -5.53 16.19 -9.47
C ALA A 501 -6.45 17.37 -9.11
N TRP A 502 -6.40 17.84 -7.86
CA TRP A 502 -7.10 19.02 -7.41
C TRP A 502 -6.13 20.18 -7.17
N CYS A 503 -6.29 21.27 -7.92
CA CYS A 503 -5.62 22.51 -7.60
C CYS A 503 -6.44 23.28 -6.54
N ILE A 504 -6.00 23.24 -5.31
CA ILE A 504 -6.70 23.91 -4.19
C ILE A 504 -6.64 25.43 -4.35
N TYR A 505 -5.47 25.95 -4.73
CA TYR A 505 -5.25 27.38 -4.87
C TYR A 505 -4.28 27.68 -6.01
N GLN A 506 -4.69 28.53 -6.93
CA GLN A 506 -3.82 29.14 -7.93
C GLN A 506 -3.57 30.62 -7.53
N GLN A 507 -2.34 30.98 -7.27
CA GLN A 507 -1.98 32.39 -7.04
C GLN A 507 -1.91 33.12 -8.38
N THR A 508 -2.91 33.94 -8.70
CA THR A 508 -3.00 34.70 -9.96
C THR A 508 -2.40 36.10 -9.84
N GLN A 509 -2.16 36.58 -8.61
CA GLN A 509 -1.53 37.88 -8.32
C GLN A 509 -0.90 37.85 -6.92
N LYS A 510 0.13 38.72 -6.72
CA LYS A 510 0.75 38.85 -5.38
C LYS A 510 -0.29 39.37 -4.38
N THR A 511 -0.31 38.75 -3.21
CA THR A 511 -1.22 39.10 -2.12
C THR A 511 -0.60 40.16 -1.22
N SER A 512 -1.44 40.90 -0.51
CA SER A 512 -0.98 41.95 0.43
C SER A 512 -0.52 41.37 1.79
N SER A 513 -0.85 40.10 2.09
CA SER A 513 -0.48 39.40 3.33
C SER A 513 -0.37 37.91 3.10
N ASP A 514 0.85 37.41 3.07
CA ASP A 514 1.13 35.96 2.94
C ASP A 514 0.65 35.18 4.18
N SER A 515 0.68 35.80 5.37
CA SER A 515 0.21 35.19 6.61
C SER A 515 -1.30 34.92 6.56
N ASP A 516 -2.12 35.88 6.11
CA ASP A 516 -3.58 35.66 5.98
C ASP A 516 -3.93 34.58 4.96
N VAL A 517 -3.16 34.48 3.86
CA VAL A 517 -3.33 33.42 2.87
C VAL A 517 -2.96 32.06 3.46
N LYS A 518 -1.85 31.95 4.19
CA LYS A 518 -1.44 30.72 4.87
C LYS A 518 -2.49 30.24 5.87
N ASP A 519 -2.98 31.13 6.73
CA ASP A 519 -3.99 30.81 7.76
C ASP A 519 -5.28 30.28 7.13
N LYS A 520 -5.72 30.90 6.04
CA LYS A 520 -6.89 30.45 5.30
C LYS A 520 -6.67 29.10 4.62
N LEU A 521 -5.55 28.95 3.89
CA LEU A 521 -5.23 27.71 3.19
C LEU A 521 -4.99 26.54 4.17
N SER A 522 -4.35 26.78 5.33
CA SER A 522 -4.21 25.78 6.40
C SER A 522 -5.56 25.23 6.83
N THR A 523 -6.54 26.12 7.04
CA THR A 523 -7.90 25.71 7.45
C THR A 523 -8.63 24.96 6.34
N ILE A 524 -8.46 25.40 5.08
CA ILE A 524 -9.07 24.74 3.92
C ILE A 524 -8.45 23.37 3.69
N LEU A 525 -7.11 23.27 3.67
CA LEU A 525 -6.39 22.01 3.47
C LEU A 525 -6.78 20.96 4.51
N ARG A 526 -6.80 21.35 5.80
CA ARG A 526 -7.21 20.46 6.88
C ARG A 526 -8.62 19.87 6.63
N LYS A 527 -9.57 20.70 6.22
CA LYS A 527 -10.94 20.24 5.94
C LYS A 527 -11.01 19.38 4.68
N VAL A 528 -10.27 19.74 3.66
CA VAL A 528 -10.25 19.03 2.37
C VAL A 528 -9.52 17.69 2.50
N ARG A 529 -8.38 17.62 3.15
CA ARG A 529 -7.63 16.39 3.41
C ARG A 529 -8.46 15.32 4.12
N TYR A 530 -9.42 15.75 4.88
CA TYR A 530 -10.36 14.85 5.51
C TYR A 530 -11.23 14.07 4.51
N ALA A 531 -11.60 14.68 3.37
CA ALA A 531 -12.42 14.04 2.33
C ALA A 531 -11.59 13.25 1.30
N VAL A 532 -10.35 13.67 1.04
CA VAL A 532 -9.59 13.20 -0.11
C VAL A 532 -8.50 12.23 0.29
N GLN A 533 -8.71 10.96 -0.01
CA GLN A 533 -7.71 9.92 0.11
C GLN A 533 -7.14 9.49 -1.26
N ASN A 534 -7.84 9.78 -2.35
CA ASN A 534 -7.72 9.04 -3.62
C ASN A 534 -7.20 9.87 -4.79
N GLN A 535 -7.02 11.20 -4.63
CA GLN A 535 -6.54 12.09 -5.69
C GLN A 535 -5.56 13.09 -5.09
N PRO A 536 -4.45 13.42 -5.77
CA PRO A 536 -3.46 14.35 -5.24
C PRO A 536 -3.99 15.79 -5.19
N LEU A 537 -3.57 16.51 -4.17
CA LEU A 537 -3.82 17.93 -4.00
C LEU A 537 -2.56 18.72 -4.29
N PHE A 538 -2.69 19.87 -4.95
CA PHE A 538 -1.58 20.81 -5.11
C PHE A 538 -2.04 22.27 -5.04
N MET A 539 -1.07 23.16 -4.85
CA MET A 539 -1.22 24.61 -4.91
C MET A 539 -0.18 25.16 -5.86
N ALA A 540 -0.53 26.20 -6.59
CA ALA A 540 0.32 26.81 -7.61
C ALA A 540 0.61 28.28 -7.27
N PRO A 541 1.69 28.59 -6.50
CA PRO A 541 2.14 29.95 -6.30
C PRO A 541 2.78 30.56 -7.56
N LEU A 542 2.98 31.87 -7.54
CA LEU A 542 3.81 32.60 -8.51
C LEU A 542 5.30 32.26 -8.26
N ALA A 543 6.04 31.96 -9.33
CA ALA A 543 7.47 31.64 -9.27
C ALA A 543 8.37 32.89 -9.13
N ASP A 544 7.89 34.09 -9.52
CA ASP A 544 8.69 35.30 -9.64
C ASP A 544 9.30 35.77 -8.31
N GLY A 545 10.62 35.75 -8.25
CA GLY A 545 11.42 36.14 -7.08
C GLY A 545 11.46 35.11 -5.94
N VAL A 546 11.02 33.89 -6.17
CA VAL A 546 11.08 32.75 -5.22
C VAL A 546 12.29 31.88 -5.51
N ILE A 547 12.92 31.35 -4.48
CA ILE A 547 13.96 30.30 -4.59
C ILE A 547 13.38 29.04 -4.00
N PRO A 548 13.22 27.95 -4.79
CA PRO A 548 12.77 26.66 -4.25
C PRO A 548 13.76 26.12 -3.23
N ASP A 549 13.30 25.96 -1.99
CA ASP A 549 14.10 25.40 -0.88
C ASP A 549 13.15 24.85 0.20
N SER A 550 13.15 23.56 0.39
CA SER A 550 12.27 22.87 1.35
C SER A 550 12.49 23.28 2.82
N THR A 551 13.58 24.00 3.10
CA THR A 551 13.85 24.53 4.44
C THR A 551 13.27 25.94 4.67
N GLN A 552 12.79 26.61 3.62
CA GLN A 552 12.22 27.95 3.70
C GLN A 552 10.72 27.91 4.05
N THR A 553 10.27 29.00 4.64
CA THR A 553 8.89 29.14 5.12
C THR A 553 8.12 30.29 4.46
N ASP A 554 8.61 30.87 3.36
CA ASP A 554 7.81 31.82 2.57
C ASP A 554 6.55 31.14 2.00
N LEU A 555 5.64 31.90 1.42
CA LEU A 555 4.35 31.41 0.99
C LEU A 555 4.46 30.28 -0.05
N ALA A 556 5.35 30.41 -1.03
CA ALA A 556 5.48 29.45 -2.11
C ALA A 556 6.10 28.12 -1.61
N ASN A 557 7.22 28.18 -0.88
CA ASN A 557 7.87 27.01 -0.31
C ASN A 557 6.96 26.28 0.69
N TRP A 558 6.19 27.03 1.48
CA TRP A 558 5.19 26.47 2.37
C TRP A 558 4.06 25.74 1.58
N MET A 559 3.57 26.31 0.47
CA MET A 559 2.55 25.68 -0.38
C MET A 559 3.07 24.35 -0.97
N TRP A 560 4.30 24.32 -1.48
CA TRP A 560 4.90 23.13 -2.08
C TRP A 560 5.14 22.03 -1.04
N SER A 561 5.51 22.40 0.19
CA SER A 561 5.70 21.41 1.26
C SER A 561 4.41 20.67 1.61
N LEU A 562 3.25 21.34 1.50
CA LEU A 562 1.95 20.79 1.85
C LEU A 562 1.16 20.21 0.66
N GLY A 563 1.65 20.32 -0.56
CA GLY A 563 1.06 19.68 -1.74
C GLY A 563 1.52 18.22 -1.92
N ASP A 564 0.67 17.37 -2.49
CA ASP A 564 1.05 16.03 -2.95
C ASP A 564 1.85 16.10 -4.25
N ALA A 565 1.57 17.11 -5.06
CA ALA A 565 2.36 17.57 -6.18
C ALA A 565 2.70 19.05 -5.98
N VAL A 566 3.65 19.58 -6.74
CA VAL A 566 4.01 21.00 -6.71
C VAL A 566 3.44 21.71 -7.92
N GLY A 567 2.84 22.89 -7.69
CA GLY A 567 2.31 23.72 -8.77
C GLY A 567 3.11 25.01 -8.95
N VAL A 568 3.14 25.54 -10.14
CA VAL A 568 3.72 26.86 -10.47
C VAL A 568 2.73 27.61 -11.36
N THR A 569 2.51 28.89 -11.08
CA THR A 569 1.69 29.75 -11.94
C THR A 569 2.59 30.61 -12.81
N HIS A 570 2.33 30.65 -14.10
CA HIS A 570 3.10 31.29 -15.18
C HIS A 570 4.46 30.64 -15.46
N ASP A 571 5.17 31.17 -16.45
CA ASP A 571 6.49 30.70 -16.84
C ASP A 571 7.50 30.87 -15.68
N ALA A 572 8.34 29.86 -15.50
CA ALA A 572 9.38 29.84 -14.48
C ALA A 572 10.72 30.34 -15.03
N PRO A 573 11.56 31.01 -14.20
CA PRO A 573 12.94 31.35 -14.59
C PRO A 573 13.77 30.09 -14.91
N GLU A 574 14.82 30.25 -15.73
CA GLU A 574 15.79 29.18 -16.05
C GLU A 574 16.44 28.61 -14.76
N GLY A 575 16.52 27.28 -14.65
CA GLY A 575 17.05 26.56 -13.49
C GLY A 575 16.09 26.44 -12.30
N PHE A 576 14.91 27.04 -12.40
CA PHE A 576 13.93 27.02 -11.31
C PHE A 576 13.29 25.63 -11.12
N LEU A 577 12.95 24.97 -12.23
CA LEU A 577 12.30 23.66 -12.18
C LEU A 577 13.27 22.58 -11.72
N ASP A 578 14.54 22.69 -12.08
CA ASP A 578 15.60 21.82 -11.56
C ASP A 578 15.74 21.96 -10.04
N ALA A 579 15.75 23.20 -9.53
CA ALA A 579 15.78 23.46 -8.09
C ALA A 579 14.49 22.93 -7.40
N LEU A 580 13.31 23.15 -7.98
CA LEU A 580 12.05 22.69 -7.45
C LEU A 580 12.02 21.17 -7.34
N MET A 581 12.49 20.47 -8.38
CA MET A 581 12.58 19.02 -8.41
C MET A 581 13.57 18.48 -7.38
N SER A 582 14.74 19.13 -7.24
CA SER A 582 15.79 18.68 -6.31
C SER A 582 15.40 18.83 -4.83
N HIS A 583 14.51 19.77 -4.49
CA HIS A 583 14.08 20.01 -3.12
C HIS A 583 12.81 19.29 -2.71
N TYR A 584 11.90 19.02 -3.65
CA TYR A 584 10.58 18.48 -3.32
C TYR A 584 10.35 17.07 -3.88
N HIS A 585 11.09 16.63 -4.90
CA HIS A 585 10.97 15.31 -5.55
C HIS A 585 9.54 14.90 -5.96
N LYS A 586 8.66 15.87 -6.21
CA LYS A 586 7.23 15.67 -6.49
C LYS A 586 6.91 15.98 -7.96
N PRO A 587 5.82 15.39 -8.53
CA PRO A 587 5.33 15.78 -9.84
C PRO A 587 5.04 17.28 -9.92
N ILE A 588 5.39 17.90 -11.05
CA ILE A 588 5.24 19.35 -11.28
C ILE A 588 4.05 19.61 -12.19
N PHE A 589 3.19 20.55 -11.82
CA PHE A 589 2.15 21.14 -12.65
C PHE A 589 2.45 22.62 -12.88
N MET A 590 2.53 23.05 -14.14
CA MET A 590 2.68 24.45 -14.49
C MET A 590 1.35 24.95 -15.08
N LEU A 591 0.75 25.93 -14.40
CA LEU A 591 -0.53 26.51 -14.80
C LEU A 591 -0.32 27.87 -15.47
N ASP A 592 -1.05 28.10 -16.56
CA ASP A 592 -1.06 29.37 -17.29
C ASP A 592 0.33 29.75 -17.85
N ASN A 593 1.08 28.76 -18.35
CA ASN A 593 2.35 28.97 -19.01
C ASN A 593 2.17 29.40 -20.48
N SER A 594 3.12 30.17 -20.99
CA SER A 594 3.12 30.69 -22.36
C SER A 594 4.15 30.03 -23.28
N THR A 595 5.10 29.29 -22.71
CA THR A 595 6.20 28.67 -23.44
C THR A 595 6.43 27.22 -23.01
N LEU A 596 6.94 26.38 -23.92
CA LEU A 596 7.39 25.00 -23.64
C LEU A 596 8.91 24.96 -23.74
N THR A 597 9.58 24.47 -22.70
CA THR A 597 11.04 24.47 -22.60
C THR A 597 11.60 23.06 -22.44
N THR A 598 12.90 22.90 -22.77
CA THR A 598 13.63 21.64 -22.53
C THR A 598 13.74 21.32 -21.05
N GLU A 599 13.86 22.34 -20.18
CA GLU A 599 13.86 22.18 -18.72
C GLU A 599 12.54 21.59 -18.20
N MET A 600 11.40 22.04 -18.76
CA MET A 600 10.09 21.46 -18.46
C MET A 600 10.05 19.97 -18.83
N ALA A 601 10.52 19.62 -20.03
CA ALA A 601 10.56 18.22 -20.48
C ALA A 601 11.48 17.35 -19.60
N ALA A 602 12.65 17.88 -19.20
CA ALA A 602 13.59 17.18 -18.31
C ALA A 602 13.05 16.96 -16.89
N ASN A 603 12.21 17.88 -16.40
CA ASN A 603 11.59 17.77 -15.10
C ASN A 603 10.20 17.13 -15.11
N HIS A 604 9.80 16.55 -16.25
CA HIS A 604 8.49 15.89 -16.42
C HIS A 604 7.31 16.77 -16.01
N VAL A 605 7.32 18.03 -16.48
CA VAL A 605 6.32 19.04 -16.13
C VAL A 605 5.01 18.80 -16.89
N ASN A 606 3.93 18.64 -16.16
CA ASN A 606 2.57 18.66 -16.68
C ASN A 606 2.16 20.12 -16.85
N TRP A 607 1.88 20.55 -18.09
CA TRP A 607 1.62 21.94 -18.39
C TRP A 607 0.19 22.21 -18.83
N ILE A 608 -0.29 23.39 -18.46
CA ILE A 608 -1.62 23.90 -18.77
C ILE A 608 -1.49 25.37 -19.20
N THR A 609 -2.04 25.72 -20.34
CA THR A 609 -1.97 27.06 -20.91
C THR A 609 -3.35 27.68 -21.16
N SER A 610 -3.48 29.02 -21.03
CA SER A 610 -4.62 29.78 -21.49
C SER A 610 -4.39 30.35 -22.93
N GLU A 611 -3.16 30.25 -23.44
CA GLU A 611 -2.75 30.77 -24.71
C GLU A 611 -2.81 29.69 -25.84
N THR A 612 -2.92 30.14 -27.08
CA THR A 612 -2.79 29.25 -28.24
C THR A 612 -1.29 29.04 -28.51
N LEU A 613 -0.76 27.89 -28.14
CA LEU A 613 0.59 27.48 -28.50
C LEU A 613 0.63 27.00 -29.98
N LYS A 614 1.82 27.01 -30.57
CA LYS A 614 1.99 26.45 -31.91
C LYS A 614 1.85 24.92 -31.85
N GLU A 615 1.10 24.38 -32.82
CA GLU A 615 0.88 22.94 -32.94
C GLU A 615 2.20 22.14 -33.01
N GLU A 616 3.22 22.69 -33.70
CA GLU A 616 4.55 22.09 -33.81
C GLU A 616 5.24 21.96 -32.44
N ASP A 617 5.15 22.98 -31.55
CA ASP A 617 5.72 22.99 -30.23
C ASP A 617 5.01 22.00 -29.27
N VAL A 618 3.66 21.99 -29.36
CA VAL A 618 2.83 21.07 -28.58
C VAL A 618 3.09 19.61 -28.96
N THR A 619 3.22 19.34 -30.26
CA THR A 619 3.48 17.99 -30.78
C THR A 619 4.89 17.55 -30.45
N ALA A 620 5.87 18.47 -30.46
CA ALA A 620 7.26 18.15 -30.13
C ALA A 620 7.53 17.99 -28.62
N TYR A 621 6.60 18.43 -27.77
CA TYR A 621 6.82 18.33 -26.33
C TYR A 621 6.60 16.90 -25.83
N HIS A 622 7.66 16.28 -25.33
CA HIS A 622 7.68 14.97 -24.67
C HIS A 622 8.63 14.99 -23.51
N PHE A 623 8.32 14.22 -22.47
CA PHE A 623 9.22 14.07 -21.33
C PHE A 623 10.56 13.49 -21.78
N THR A 624 11.63 14.10 -21.36
CA THR A 624 12.97 13.53 -21.54
C THR A 624 13.13 12.31 -20.63
N PRO A 625 13.71 11.21 -21.10
CA PRO A 625 13.97 10.05 -20.25
C PRO A 625 14.73 10.44 -18.99
N PHE A 626 14.17 10.10 -17.83
CA PHE A 626 14.88 10.34 -16.57
C PHE A 626 16.05 9.36 -16.44
N MET A 627 17.23 9.90 -16.16
CA MET A 627 18.46 9.13 -15.93
C MET A 627 19.03 9.54 -14.57
N ASP A 628 19.29 8.58 -13.70
CA ASP A 628 19.80 8.86 -12.36
C ASP A 628 21.28 9.26 -12.41
N SER A 629 21.53 10.56 -12.24
CA SER A 629 22.89 11.10 -12.19
C SER A 629 23.51 11.11 -10.78
N ASN A 630 22.82 10.54 -9.78
CA ASN A 630 23.24 10.60 -8.38
C ASN A 630 24.62 10.00 -8.15
N GLU A 631 25.39 10.62 -7.27
CA GLU A 631 26.73 10.18 -6.88
C GLU A 631 26.72 8.85 -6.09
N ASP A 632 25.62 8.53 -5.38
CA ASP A 632 25.43 7.23 -4.68
C ASP A 632 24.86 6.15 -5.61
N LYS A 633 25.65 5.77 -6.61
CA LYS A 633 25.29 4.77 -7.63
C LYS A 633 25.30 3.32 -7.12
N GLN A 634 25.71 3.10 -5.88
CA GLN A 634 25.80 1.74 -5.30
C GLN A 634 24.51 1.29 -4.64
N SER A 635 23.56 2.19 -4.38
CA SER A 635 22.29 1.87 -3.77
C SER A 635 21.20 1.58 -4.80
N ARG A 636 20.20 0.83 -4.37
CA ARG A 636 18.95 0.66 -5.12
C ARG A 636 18.23 2.02 -5.23
N TRP A 637 17.58 2.26 -6.36
CA TRP A 637 16.78 3.47 -6.54
C TRP A 637 15.68 3.56 -5.48
N SER A 638 15.39 4.77 -5.01
CA SER A 638 14.19 5.02 -4.24
C SER A 638 12.92 4.76 -5.07
N GLY A 639 11.82 4.45 -4.40
CA GLY A 639 10.57 4.15 -5.12
C GLY A 639 10.09 5.31 -5.99
N TRP A 640 10.25 6.57 -5.54
CA TRP A 640 9.85 7.73 -6.32
C TRP A 640 10.68 7.91 -7.61
N LYS A 641 11.99 7.64 -7.57
CA LYS A 641 12.84 7.68 -8.78
C LYS A 641 12.40 6.65 -9.82
N ALA A 642 12.08 5.43 -9.36
CA ALA A 642 11.60 4.37 -10.25
C ALA A 642 10.27 4.74 -10.91
N TYR A 643 9.32 5.32 -10.18
CA TYR A 643 8.07 5.79 -10.75
C TYR A 643 8.23 7.05 -11.63
N ARG A 644 9.09 7.99 -11.27
CA ARG A 644 9.42 9.12 -12.15
C ARG A 644 9.99 8.64 -13.48
N TRP A 645 10.89 7.65 -13.46
CA TRP A 645 11.42 7.04 -14.67
C TRP A 645 10.31 6.40 -15.52
N MET A 646 9.27 5.83 -14.91
CA MET A 646 8.09 5.29 -15.58
C MET A 646 7.01 6.32 -15.93
N ASN A 647 7.20 7.60 -15.60
CA ASN A 647 6.29 8.66 -16.00
C ASN A 647 6.48 8.98 -17.50
N ARG A 648 5.96 8.10 -18.34
CA ARG A 648 6.04 8.08 -19.79
C ARG A 648 4.89 7.22 -20.37
N ASP A 649 4.79 7.12 -21.68
CA ASP A 649 3.88 6.19 -22.35
C ASP A 649 4.06 4.75 -21.83
N ALA A 650 2.95 4.03 -21.74
CA ALA A 650 2.95 2.63 -21.37
C ALA A 650 3.86 1.83 -22.31
N ILE A 651 4.75 1.01 -21.75
CA ILE A 651 5.65 0.18 -22.56
C ILE A 651 4.88 -0.99 -23.19
N ARG A 652 4.87 -1.01 -24.49
CA ARG A 652 4.31 -2.03 -25.37
C ARG A 652 5.47 -2.65 -26.14
N GLY A 653 5.97 -3.77 -25.65
CA GLY A 653 7.24 -4.33 -26.13
C GLY A 653 7.10 -5.61 -26.96
N ILE A 654 8.10 -5.84 -27.82
CA ILE A 654 8.31 -7.11 -28.51
C ILE A 654 9.48 -7.84 -27.83
N TYR A 655 9.28 -9.10 -27.50
CA TYR A 655 10.34 -9.97 -26.98
C TYR A 655 11.08 -10.67 -28.14
N CYS A 656 12.42 -10.56 -28.13
CA CYS A 656 13.32 -11.20 -29.10
C CYS A 656 14.30 -12.13 -28.38
N SER A 657 14.30 -13.41 -28.74
CA SER A 657 15.10 -14.46 -28.08
C SER A 657 16.60 -14.39 -28.34
N ASN A 658 17.05 -13.52 -29.23
CA ASN A 658 18.47 -13.25 -29.51
C ASN A 658 18.62 -12.01 -30.40
N MET A 659 19.86 -11.47 -30.49
CA MET A 659 20.23 -10.30 -31.27
C MET A 659 19.84 -10.40 -32.75
N THR A 660 20.10 -11.55 -33.38
CA THR A 660 19.78 -11.76 -34.79
C THR A 660 18.27 -11.62 -35.05
N THR A 661 17.45 -12.15 -34.15
CA THR A 661 15.99 -12.02 -34.23
C THR A 661 15.56 -10.58 -34.04
N ALA A 662 16.14 -9.88 -33.08
CA ALA A 662 15.84 -8.48 -32.81
C ALA A 662 16.13 -7.59 -34.02
N LEU A 663 17.33 -7.69 -34.59
CA LEU A 663 17.71 -6.94 -35.79
C LEU A 663 16.78 -7.24 -37.00
N LYS A 664 16.40 -8.50 -37.19
CA LYS A 664 15.44 -8.88 -38.25
C LYS A 664 14.05 -8.28 -38.00
N THR A 665 13.57 -8.33 -36.77
CA THR A 665 12.27 -7.80 -36.37
C THR A 665 12.22 -6.29 -36.60
N LEU A 666 13.20 -5.53 -36.07
CA LEU A 666 13.27 -4.09 -36.28
C LEU A 666 13.38 -3.72 -37.76
N ASN A 667 14.21 -4.44 -38.53
CA ASN A 667 14.32 -4.21 -39.95
C ASN A 667 12.99 -4.44 -40.70
N SER A 668 12.16 -5.38 -40.26
CA SER A 668 10.84 -5.64 -40.87
C SER A 668 9.78 -4.56 -40.47
N LEU A 669 9.97 -3.90 -39.35
CA LEU A 669 9.10 -2.83 -38.87
C LEU A 669 9.56 -1.43 -39.37
N ARG A 670 10.78 -1.32 -39.87
CA ARG A 670 11.35 -0.05 -40.34
C ARG A 670 10.51 0.56 -41.44
N GLY A 671 10.14 1.85 -41.31
CA GLY A 671 9.30 2.55 -42.24
C GLY A 671 7.80 2.21 -42.19
N THR A 672 7.39 1.38 -41.22
CA THR A 672 5.98 1.13 -40.90
C THR A 672 5.56 1.90 -39.65
N SER A 673 4.28 2.21 -39.51
CA SER A 673 3.74 2.72 -38.24
C SER A 673 3.56 1.55 -37.28
N THR A 674 4.60 1.26 -36.47
CA THR A 674 4.51 0.19 -35.48
C THR A 674 3.78 0.66 -34.20
N PRO A 675 2.90 -0.15 -33.60
CA PRO A 675 2.28 0.17 -32.31
C PRO A 675 3.17 -0.12 -31.10
N TYR A 676 4.31 -0.79 -31.32
CA TYR A 676 5.27 -1.10 -30.26
C TYR A 676 6.26 0.05 -30.07
N ASN A 677 6.62 0.31 -28.80
CA ASN A 677 7.55 1.39 -28.41
C ASN A 677 8.82 0.87 -27.69
N SER A 678 8.98 -0.46 -27.59
CA SER A 678 10.20 -1.06 -27.01
C SER A 678 10.47 -2.45 -27.56
N VAL A 679 11.74 -2.86 -27.52
CA VAL A 679 12.17 -4.22 -27.87
C VAL A 679 13.01 -4.82 -26.76
N SER A 680 12.64 -6.00 -26.27
CA SER A 680 13.47 -6.79 -25.35
C SER A 680 14.31 -7.80 -26.13
N VAL A 681 15.58 -7.90 -25.79
CA VAL A 681 16.53 -8.76 -26.51
C VAL A 681 17.41 -9.56 -25.56
N VAL A 682 17.44 -10.88 -25.76
CA VAL A 682 18.36 -11.78 -25.03
C VAL A 682 19.74 -11.69 -25.64
N LEU A 683 20.74 -11.30 -24.84
CA LEU A 683 22.14 -11.23 -25.23
C LEU A 683 22.86 -12.55 -24.95
N ASP A 684 23.84 -12.90 -25.75
CA ASP A 684 24.59 -14.16 -25.59
C ASP A 684 26.00 -13.90 -25.06
N LEU A 685 26.24 -14.25 -23.80
CA LEU A 685 27.56 -14.21 -23.16
C LEU A 685 28.68 -14.87 -24.01
N ARG A 686 28.36 -15.97 -24.73
CA ARG A 686 29.35 -16.67 -25.55
C ARG A 686 29.80 -15.84 -26.75
N ASN A 687 28.87 -15.07 -27.35
CA ASN A 687 29.20 -14.14 -28.43
C ASN A 687 30.09 -13.00 -27.92
N HIS A 688 29.78 -12.45 -26.75
CA HIS A 688 30.60 -11.42 -26.10
C HIS A 688 32.04 -11.93 -25.86
N ILE A 689 32.21 -13.15 -25.31
CA ILE A 689 33.54 -13.74 -25.09
C ILE A 689 34.27 -14.05 -26.40
N ALA A 690 33.57 -14.62 -27.38
CA ALA A 690 34.21 -15.12 -28.61
C ALA A 690 34.48 -14.01 -29.63
N ARG A 691 33.63 -12.97 -29.67
CA ARG A 691 33.67 -11.92 -30.72
C ARG A 691 33.21 -10.59 -30.12
N PRO A 692 33.94 -10.01 -29.14
CA PRO A 692 33.48 -8.81 -28.42
C PRO A 692 33.24 -7.62 -29.36
N THR A 693 34.09 -7.37 -30.33
CA THR A 693 33.88 -6.27 -31.28
C THR A 693 32.56 -6.42 -32.05
N THR A 694 32.34 -7.59 -32.63
CA THR A 694 31.08 -7.86 -33.37
C THR A 694 29.86 -7.78 -32.47
N PHE A 695 29.95 -8.21 -31.20
CA PHE A 695 28.90 -8.12 -30.23
C PHE A 695 28.46 -6.66 -30.00
N TYR A 696 29.43 -5.75 -29.80
CA TYR A 696 29.13 -4.34 -29.63
C TYR A 696 28.65 -3.66 -30.92
N GLU A 697 29.20 -4.01 -32.08
CA GLU A 697 28.74 -3.51 -33.39
C GLU A 697 27.28 -3.92 -33.66
N GLU A 698 26.90 -5.15 -33.33
CA GLU A 698 25.50 -5.63 -33.42
C GLU A 698 24.58 -4.90 -32.43
N MET A 699 25.03 -4.65 -31.22
CA MET A 699 24.28 -3.90 -30.20
C MET A 699 24.10 -2.43 -30.61
N ASP A 700 25.15 -1.77 -31.08
CA ASP A 700 25.08 -0.38 -31.58
C ASP A 700 24.08 -0.26 -32.76
N SER A 701 24.13 -1.26 -33.67
CA SER A 701 23.18 -1.33 -34.79
C SER A 701 21.74 -1.50 -34.30
N LEU A 702 21.49 -2.31 -33.29
CA LEU A 702 20.17 -2.51 -32.67
C LEU A 702 19.66 -1.21 -32.03
N LEU A 703 20.49 -0.54 -31.25
CA LEU A 703 20.17 0.73 -30.57
C LEU A 703 19.83 1.82 -31.58
N MET A 704 20.64 1.95 -32.63
CA MET A 704 20.40 2.91 -33.70
C MET A 704 19.06 2.64 -34.43
N MET A 705 18.79 1.36 -34.79
CA MET A 705 17.53 1.03 -35.47
C MET A 705 16.31 1.24 -34.57
N ALA A 706 16.42 0.96 -33.27
CA ALA A 706 15.34 1.22 -32.31
C ALA A 706 15.08 2.73 -32.17
N GLU A 707 16.11 3.54 -32.04
CA GLU A 707 16.06 5.00 -31.95
C GLU A 707 15.38 5.62 -33.20
N GLU A 708 15.76 5.18 -34.41
CA GLU A 708 15.13 5.61 -35.67
C GLU A 708 13.60 5.36 -35.70
N MET A 709 13.13 4.40 -34.90
CA MET A 709 11.72 4.03 -34.80
C MET A 709 11.02 4.59 -33.54
N GLY A 710 11.72 5.41 -32.76
CA GLY A 710 11.22 5.91 -31.46
C GLY A 710 11.05 4.81 -30.39
N MET A 711 11.77 3.72 -30.52
CA MET A 711 11.71 2.58 -29.59
C MET A 711 12.89 2.58 -28.63
N THR A 712 12.67 2.07 -27.43
CA THR A 712 13.72 1.77 -26.46
C THR A 712 14.13 0.30 -26.52
N VAL A 713 15.31 -0.03 -25.97
CA VAL A 713 15.82 -1.40 -25.90
C VAL A 713 15.89 -1.86 -24.45
N LEU A 714 15.41 -3.08 -24.17
CA LEU A 714 15.57 -3.78 -22.90
C LEU A 714 16.50 -4.98 -23.08
N PRO A 715 17.81 -4.85 -22.80
CA PRO A 715 18.73 -5.97 -22.88
C PRO A 715 18.56 -6.94 -21.71
N GLN A 716 18.50 -8.23 -22.00
CA GLN A 716 18.51 -9.34 -21.03
C GLN A 716 19.88 -10.02 -21.07
N LEU A 717 20.68 -9.86 -20.00
CA LEU A 717 22.10 -10.25 -20.02
C LEU A 717 22.30 -11.74 -19.79
N LEU A 718 21.68 -12.31 -18.76
CA LEU A 718 21.88 -13.68 -18.32
C LEU A 718 20.56 -14.46 -18.22
N SER A 719 20.68 -15.80 -18.26
CA SER A 719 19.61 -16.75 -18.02
C SER A 719 20.19 -18.04 -17.43
N ASP A 720 19.32 -18.98 -17.05
CA ASP A 720 19.72 -20.30 -16.51
C ASP A 720 20.63 -21.15 -17.43
N ALA A 721 20.73 -20.80 -18.70
CA ALA A 721 21.72 -21.39 -19.60
C ALA A 721 23.17 -21.19 -19.13
N TYR A 722 23.40 -20.21 -18.28
CA TYR A 722 24.71 -19.81 -17.74
C TYR A 722 24.90 -20.12 -16.26
N ILE A 723 23.93 -20.71 -15.55
CA ILE A 723 23.96 -20.93 -14.09
C ILE A 723 25.18 -21.71 -13.60
N ASN A 724 25.75 -22.58 -14.45
CA ASN A 724 26.91 -23.40 -14.14
C ASN A 724 28.25 -22.74 -14.48
N ILE A 725 28.25 -21.52 -15.01
CA ILE A 725 29.46 -20.74 -15.25
C ILE A 725 29.95 -20.14 -13.92
N ALA A 726 31.24 -19.96 -13.77
CA ALA A 726 31.83 -19.34 -12.59
C ALA A 726 31.28 -17.92 -12.38
N THR A 727 30.88 -17.59 -11.15
CA THR A 727 30.30 -16.30 -10.77
C THR A 727 31.15 -15.13 -11.27
N THR A 728 32.48 -15.20 -11.12
CA THR A 728 33.38 -14.14 -11.55
C THR A 728 33.25 -13.81 -13.04
N ARG A 729 33.09 -14.82 -13.91
CA ARG A 729 32.88 -14.60 -15.37
C ARG A 729 31.53 -13.96 -15.69
N LEU A 730 30.49 -14.31 -14.90
CA LEU A 730 29.17 -13.70 -15.06
C LEU A 730 29.20 -12.23 -14.61
N VAL A 731 29.87 -11.97 -13.50
CA VAL A 731 30.12 -10.63 -12.96
C VAL A 731 30.92 -9.76 -13.96
N ASP A 732 32.04 -10.29 -14.49
CA ASP A 732 32.85 -9.59 -15.47
C ASP A 732 32.02 -9.20 -16.71
N TYR A 733 31.21 -10.14 -17.23
CA TYR A 733 30.36 -9.89 -18.39
C TYR A 733 29.31 -8.80 -18.12
N VAL A 734 28.61 -8.92 -17.00
CA VAL A 734 27.58 -7.93 -16.62
C VAL A 734 28.19 -6.55 -16.42
N SER A 735 29.32 -6.46 -15.70
CA SER A 735 30.06 -5.20 -15.52
C SER A 735 30.49 -4.60 -16.85
N ASP A 736 31.06 -5.40 -17.74
CA ASP A 736 31.63 -4.94 -19.02
C ASP A 736 30.53 -4.33 -19.91
N VAL A 737 29.42 -5.05 -20.06
CA VAL A 737 28.31 -4.60 -20.92
C VAL A 737 27.56 -3.40 -20.31
N THR A 738 27.29 -3.42 -19.00
CA THR A 738 26.60 -2.30 -18.35
C THR A 738 27.47 -1.04 -18.27
N ALA A 739 28.79 -1.19 -18.09
CA ALA A 739 29.74 -0.05 -18.13
C ALA A 739 29.81 0.58 -19.50
N HIS A 740 29.82 -0.24 -20.57
CA HIS A 740 29.93 0.25 -21.94
C HIS A 740 28.78 1.19 -22.33
N TYR A 741 27.59 0.91 -21.85
CA TYR A 741 26.37 1.69 -22.14
C TYR A 741 25.78 2.40 -20.90
N ALA A 742 26.58 2.70 -19.90
CA ALA A 742 26.13 3.20 -18.60
C ALA A 742 25.26 4.46 -18.65
N THR A 743 25.44 5.29 -19.69
CA THR A 743 24.75 6.57 -19.87
C THR A 743 23.90 6.63 -21.15
N ASP A 744 23.66 5.49 -21.80
CA ASP A 744 22.94 5.46 -23.07
C ASP A 744 21.41 5.51 -22.83
N PRO A 745 20.71 6.60 -23.23
CA PRO A 745 19.28 6.77 -22.96
C PRO A 745 18.38 5.88 -23.83
N ARG A 746 18.94 5.22 -24.86
CA ARG A 746 18.19 4.28 -25.72
C ARG A 746 17.93 2.96 -25.00
N ILE A 747 18.72 2.67 -23.93
CA ILE A 747 18.51 1.52 -23.07
C ILE A 747 17.51 1.88 -21.98
N LEU A 748 16.36 1.19 -22.01
CA LEU A 748 15.26 1.43 -21.09
C LEU A 748 15.61 1.03 -19.64
N ALA A 749 16.18 -0.14 -19.47
CA ALA A 749 16.60 -0.72 -18.19
C ALA A 749 17.49 -1.92 -18.47
N TRP A 750 18.18 -2.42 -17.45
CA TRP A 750 19.02 -3.62 -17.54
C TRP A 750 18.37 -4.80 -16.83
N GLU A 751 17.99 -5.84 -17.56
CA GLU A 751 17.63 -7.12 -16.98
C GLU A 751 18.88 -7.98 -16.79
N LEU A 752 19.46 -7.97 -15.59
CA LEU A 752 20.73 -8.62 -15.30
C LEU A 752 20.65 -10.14 -15.43
N TYR A 753 19.51 -10.74 -15.02
CA TYR A 753 19.27 -12.16 -15.13
C TYR A 753 17.76 -12.43 -15.30
N ASN A 754 17.41 -13.13 -16.37
CA ASN A 754 16.03 -13.47 -16.68
C ASN A 754 15.68 -14.84 -16.12
N ASN A 755 14.55 -14.93 -15.42
CA ASN A 755 13.92 -16.18 -14.97
C ASN A 755 14.87 -17.06 -14.14
N VAL A 756 15.47 -16.50 -13.09
CA VAL A 756 16.50 -17.10 -12.25
C VAL A 756 16.05 -18.46 -11.69
N CYS A 757 16.87 -19.50 -11.93
CA CYS A 757 16.60 -20.88 -11.48
C CYS A 757 15.35 -21.54 -12.07
N ALA A 758 14.85 -21.10 -13.23
CA ALA A 758 13.68 -21.71 -13.89
C ALA A 758 13.90 -23.18 -14.27
N THR A 759 15.10 -23.50 -14.70
CA THR A 759 15.51 -24.87 -15.17
C THR A 759 16.46 -25.56 -14.20
N SER A 760 16.84 -24.92 -13.10
CA SER A 760 17.80 -25.38 -12.10
C SER A 760 17.21 -25.37 -10.71
N SER A 761 17.48 -26.42 -9.92
CA SER A 761 17.16 -26.46 -8.49
C SER A 761 18.24 -25.81 -7.60
N ASN A 762 19.26 -25.20 -8.19
CA ASN A 762 20.39 -24.62 -7.46
C ASN A 762 20.09 -23.20 -6.95
N THR A 763 19.18 -23.11 -6.00
CA THR A 763 18.75 -21.84 -5.38
C THR A 763 19.88 -21.17 -4.60
N SER A 764 20.81 -21.93 -4.01
CA SER A 764 21.98 -21.35 -3.32
C SER A 764 22.87 -20.56 -4.29
N LYS A 765 23.09 -21.10 -5.50
CA LYS A 765 23.82 -20.40 -6.55
C LYS A 765 23.05 -19.17 -7.05
N GLY A 766 21.74 -19.28 -7.22
CA GLY A 766 20.87 -18.13 -7.55
C GLY A 766 20.97 -17.04 -6.50
N THR A 767 20.94 -17.39 -5.21
CA THR A 767 21.07 -16.45 -4.08
C THR A 767 22.40 -15.71 -4.09
N GLU A 768 23.53 -16.42 -4.34
CA GLU A 768 24.86 -15.81 -4.49
C GLU A 768 24.90 -14.84 -5.67
N LEU A 769 24.38 -15.26 -6.84
CA LEU A 769 24.40 -14.45 -8.06
C LEU A 769 23.60 -13.14 -7.91
N VAL A 770 22.49 -13.14 -7.17
CA VAL A 770 21.71 -11.92 -6.96
C VAL A 770 22.57 -10.81 -6.37
N ASP A 771 23.28 -11.08 -5.27
CA ASP A 771 24.10 -10.08 -4.59
C ASP A 771 25.26 -9.60 -5.47
N GLU A 772 26.00 -10.53 -6.07
CA GLU A 772 27.20 -10.24 -6.85
C GLU A 772 26.87 -9.46 -8.14
N LEU A 773 25.80 -9.82 -8.84
CA LEU A 773 25.43 -9.17 -10.10
C LEU A 773 24.87 -7.77 -9.88
N PHE A 774 24.00 -7.56 -8.86
CA PHE A 774 23.53 -6.21 -8.53
C PHE A 774 24.69 -5.32 -8.09
N ALA A 775 25.57 -5.80 -7.21
CA ALA A 775 26.72 -5.03 -6.75
C ALA A 775 27.63 -4.63 -7.92
N SER A 776 27.94 -5.57 -8.82
CA SER A 776 28.80 -5.31 -9.96
C SER A 776 28.19 -4.32 -10.98
N ALA A 777 26.91 -4.50 -11.33
CA ALA A 777 26.23 -3.61 -12.25
C ALA A 777 26.09 -2.18 -11.68
N ARG A 778 25.76 -2.03 -10.39
CA ARG A 778 25.72 -0.70 -9.75
C ARG A 778 27.07 -0.02 -9.71
N ALA A 779 28.16 -0.78 -9.52
CA ALA A 779 29.51 -0.24 -9.50
C ALA A 779 29.96 0.36 -10.85
N THR A 780 29.31 0.01 -11.97
CA THR A 780 29.60 0.58 -13.29
C THR A 780 29.13 2.01 -13.47
N GLY A 781 28.26 2.49 -12.59
CA GLY A 781 27.64 3.80 -12.70
C GLY A 781 26.54 3.87 -13.75
N ALA A 782 25.92 2.74 -14.09
CA ALA A 782 24.76 2.70 -14.98
C ALA A 782 23.64 3.62 -14.45
N GLN A 783 23.14 4.49 -15.32
CA GLN A 783 22.10 5.47 -15.03
C GLN A 783 20.70 4.95 -15.36
N GLN A 784 20.60 3.74 -15.87
CA GLN A 784 19.34 3.04 -16.11
C GLN A 784 18.98 2.18 -14.90
N PRO A 785 17.69 1.90 -14.66
CA PRO A 785 17.28 1.01 -13.59
C PRO A 785 17.76 -0.42 -13.83
N LEU A 786 18.11 -1.10 -12.74
CA LEU A 786 18.63 -2.47 -12.72
C LEU A 786 17.59 -3.40 -12.08
N PHE A 787 17.37 -4.56 -12.70
CA PHE A 787 16.49 -5.57 -12.14
C PHE A 787 16.86 -7.00 -12.59
N MET A 788 16.32 -7.96 -11.88
CA MET A 788 16.32 -9.37 -12.26
C MET A 788 14.90 -9.91 -12.24
N THR A 789 14.61 -10.88 -13.08
CA THR A 789 13.33 -11.55 -13.11
C THR A 789 13.42 -12.88 -12.40
N PRO A 790 12.65 -13.09 -11.30
CA PRO A 790 12.59 -14.40 -10.64
C PRO A 790 11.82 -15.42 -11.48
N CYS A 791 12.11 -16.69 -11.28
CA CYS A 791 11.25 -17.76 -11.76
C CYS A 791 9.99 -17.84 -10.88
N VAL A 792 8.90 -17.32 -11.39
CA VAL A 792 7.59 -17.47 -10.78
C VAL A 792 6.88 -18.60 -11.47
N SER A 793 7.15 -19.86 -11.06
CA SER A 793 6.43 -21.00 -11.59
C SER A 793 5.05 -21.13 -10.95
N THR A 794 4.12 -21.74 -11.65
CA THR A 794 2.79 -22.11 -11.16
C THR A 794 2.80 -22.86 -9.82
N ASN A 795 3.87 -23.59 -9.53
CA ASN A 795 4.07 -24.30 -8.28
C ASN A 795 4.57 -23.41 -7.12
N THR A 796 5.11 -22.24 -7.42
CA THR A 796 5.64 -21.33 -6.39
C THR A 796 4.52 -20.57 -5.70
N PHE A 797 3.44 -20.25 -6.43
CA PHE A 797 2.34 -19.42 -5.95
C PHE A 797 0.94 -19.97 -6.26
N ALA A 798 0.77 -21.28 -6.41
CA ALA A 798 -0.50 -21.97 -6.64
C ALA A 798 -1.12 -21.90 -8.06
N GLU A 799 -1.46 -23.06 -8.58
CA GLU A 799 -2.22 -23.24 -9.81
C GLU A 799 -3.69 -22.88 -9.62
N GLY A 800 -4.18 -21.92 -10.39
CA GLY A 800 -5.61 -21.70 -10.67
C GLY A 800 -6.41 -21.14 -9.51
N PHE A 801 -7.35 -20.28 -9.84
CA PHE A 801 -8.34 -19.71 -8.91
C PHE A 801 -9.40 -20.75 -8.49
N ASP A 802 -8.96 -21.86 -7.90
CA ASP A 802 -9.83 -22.72 -7.11
C ASP A 802 -9.72 -22.24 -5.66
N PRO A 803 -10.78 -21.64 -5.08
CA PRO A 803 -10.72 -21.07 -3.72
C PRO A 803 -10.29 -22.12 -2.68
N ILE A 804 -10.53 -23.40 -2.93
CA ILE A 804 -10.15 -24.49 -2.03
C ILE A 804 -8.67 -24.83 -2.23
N LYS A 805 -8.18 -24.91 -3.45
CA LYS A 805 -6.77 -25.15 -3.75
C LYS A 805 -5.91 -23.96 -3.33
N ASN A 806 -6.35 -22.73 -3.59
CA ASN A 806 -5.65 -21.53 -3.15
C ASN A 806 -5.60 -21.40 -1.63
N LEU A 807 -6.66 -21.81 -0.93
CA LEU A 807 -6.64 -21.88 0.53
C LEU A 807 -5.60 -22.90 1.02
N VAL A 808 -5.57 -24.09 0.44
CA VAL A 808 -4.63 -25.16 0.81
C VAL A 808 -3.20 -24.78 0.40
N HIS A 809 -2.96 -24.17 -0.75
CA HIS A 809 -1.64 -23.75 -1.20
C HIS A 809 -1.16 -22.48 -0.50
N GLY A 810 -2.04 -21.52 -0.22
CA GLY A 810 -1.66 -20.34 0.57
C GLY A 810 -1.29 -20.71 2.01
N VAL A 811 -2.02 -21.63 2.60
CA VAL A 811 -1.69 -22.24 3.89
C VAL A 811 -0.40 -23.08 3.79
N TYR A 812 -0.22 -23.87 2.72
CA TYR A 812 0.98 -24.68 2.52
C TYR A 812 2.21 -23.82 2.20
N ALA A 813 2.08 -22.76 1.41
CA ALA A 813 3.16 -21.80 1.14
C ALA A 813 3.52 -20.99 2.40
N GLY A 814 2.54 -20.53 3.17
CA GLY A 814 2.76 -19.91 4.48
C GLY A 814 3.37 -20.89 5.48
N TRP A 815 2.92 -22.14 5.49
CA TRP A 815 3.43 -23.17 6.39
C TRP A 815 4.83 -23.66 5.97
N SER A 816 5.09 -23.84 4.68
CA SER A 816 6.42 -24.19 4.18
C SER A 816 7.42 -23.05 4.40
N ARG A 817 6.98 -21.79 4.33
CA ARG A 817 7.79 -20.62 4.68
C ARG A 817 8.14 -20.57 6.16
N LEU A 818 7.18 -20.90 7.04
CA LEU A 818 7.41 -20.94 8.49
C LEU A 818 8.21 -22.15 8.97
N THR A 819 8.16 -23.28 8.24
CA THR A 819 8.70 -24.55 8.73
C THR A 819 9.87 -25.11 7.93
N PHE A 820 9.94 -24.86 6.62
CA PHE A 820 10.92 -25.50 5.72
C PHE A 820 11.65 -24.54 4.77
N GLY A 821 11.33 -23.23 4.81
CA GLY A 821 11.88 -22.23 3.89
C GLY A 821 11.70 -22.64 2.42
N ASN A 822 10.68 -22.19 1.74
CA ASN A 822 10.60 -22.40 0.30
C ASN A 822 11.68 -21.55 -0.38
N ALA A 823 12.82 -22.17 -0.68
CA ALA A 823 14.00 -21.52 -1.23
C ALA A 823 13.70 -20.71 -2.50
N ASN A 824 12.70 -21.10 -3.28
CA ASN A 824 12.29 -20.36 -4.49
C ASN A 824 11.51 -19.08 -4.17
N ILE A 825 10.63 -19.10 -3.18
CA ILE A 825 9.91 -17.89 -2.73
C ILE A 825 10.91 -16.90 -2.15
N ASN A 826 11.82 -17.36 -1.31
CA ASN A 826 12.85 -16.53 -0.70
C ASN A 826 13.76 -15.89 -1.75
N LEU A 827 14.17 -16.66 -2.75
CA LEU A 827 14.94 -16.14 -3.88
C LEU A 827 14.15 -15.09 -4.67
N CYS A 828 12.88 -15.33 -4.92
CA CYS A 828 11.99 -14.36 -5.60
C CYS A 828 11.92 -13.04 -4.82
N TYR A 829 11.63 -13.10 -3.52
CA TYR A 829 11.59 -11.90 -2.68
C TYR A 829 12.95 -11.20 -2.59
N LYS A 830 14.04 -11.95 -2.46
CA LYS A 830 15.39 -11.38 -2.45
C LYS A 830 15.70 -10.61 -3.74
N ILE A 831 15.32 -11.16 -4.90
CA ILE A 831 15.46 -10.49 -6.21
C ILE A 831 14.64 -9.18 -6.21
N TRP A 832 13.37 -9.25 -5.87
CA TRP A 832 12.50 -8.08 -5.87
C TRP A 832 12.92 -7.00 -4.87
N CYS A 833 13.45 -7.39 -3.70
CA CYS A 833 13.98 -6.42 -2.72
C CYS A 833 15.20 -5.64 -3.22
N GLN A 834 15.98 -6.18 -4.14
CA GLN A 834 17.17 -5.51 -4.69
C GLN A 834 16.93 -4.83 -6.04
N SER A 835 15.80 -5.12 -6.69
CA SER A 835 15.47 -4.58 -8.01
C SER A 835 14.91 -3.16 -7.92
N ASP A 836 15.26 -2.32 -8.86
CA ASP A 836 14.69 -0.98 -9.02
C ASP A 836 13.27 -1.06 -9.60
N ILE A 837 13.00 -2.10 -10.38
CA ILE A 837 11.72 -2.43 -11.03
C ILE A 837 11.35 -3.87 -10.63
N ILE A 838 10.08 -4.14 -10.40
CA ILE A 838 9.61 -5.50 -10.13
C ILE A 838 9.20 -6.17 -11.44
N SER A 839 9.69 -7.38 -11.66
CA SER A 839 9.48 -8.08 -12.93
C SER A 839 9.13 -9.55 -12.77
N TYR A 840 8.48 -10.10 -13.79
CA TYR A 840 8.14 -11.52 -13.91
C TYR A 840 8.00 -11.93 -15.38
N VAL A 841 7.98 -13.23 -15.64
CA VAL A 841 7.59 -13.81 -16.93
C VAL A 841 6.33 -14.62 -16.77
N THR A 842 5.46 -14.66 -17.78
CA THR A 842 4.23 -15.45 -17.68
C THR A 842 3.73 -15.99 -19.02
N THR A 843 3.07 -17.17 -18.94
CA THR A 843 2.28 -17.80 -20.00
C THR A 843 0.85 -18.08 -19.50
N GLN A 844 0.47 -17.45 -18.41
CA GLN A 844 -0.75 -17.73 -17.65
C GLN A 844 -1.94 -16.93 -18.12
N ARG A 845 -3.11 -17.27 -17.61
CA ARG A 845 -4.37 -16.58 -17.85
C ARG A 845 -4.43 -15.25 -17.08
N SER A 846 -5.34 -14.36 -17.50
CA SER A 846 -5.56 -13.05 -16.91
C SER A 846 -5.83 -13.09 -15.39
N ASP A 847 -6.61 -14.07 -14.91
CA ASP A 847 -6.90 -14.23 -13.49
C ASP A 847 -5.64 -14.54 -12.65
N HIS A 848 -4.74 -15.37 -13.18
CA HIS A 848 -3.47 -15.67 -12.54
C HIS A 848 -2.51 -14.49 -12.60
N MET A 849 -2.51 -13.75 -13.72
CA MET A 849 -1.69 -12.53 -13.88
C MET A 849 -2.09 -11.44 -12.89
N GLY A 850 -3.40 -11.23 -12.68
CA GLY A 850 -3.90 -10.29 -11.69
C GLY A 850 -3.40 -10.62 -10.26
N TRP A 851 -3.43 -11.89 -9.89
CA TRP A 851 -2.88 -12.33 -8.61
C TRP A 851 -1.36 -12.10 -8.50
N LEU A 852 -0.61 -12.42 -9.55
CA LEU A 852 0.85 -12.20 -9.59
C LEU A 852 1.20 -10.72 -9.50
N ASN A 853 0.48 -9.88 -10.23
CA ASN A 853 0.61 -8.43 -10.16
C ASN A 853 0.34 -7.91 -8.75
N ALA A 854 -0.69 -8.41 -8.07
CA ALA A 854 -0.99 -8.02 -6.70
C ALA A 854 0.16 -8.36 -5.72
N GLN A 855 0.84 -9.50 -5.89
CA GLN A 855 2.02 -9.83 -5.10
C GLN A 855 3.20 -8.90 -5.40
N ALA A 856 3.48 -8.66 -6.66
CA ALA A 856 4.56 -7.80 -7.11
C ALA A 856 4.33 -6.34 -6.67
N ASN A 857 3.09 -5.88 -6.71
CA ASN A 857 2.70 -4.51 -6.35
C ASN A 857 2.95 -4.15 -4.87
N LYS A 858 3.05 -5.15 -4.00
CA LYS A 858 3.41 -4.95 -2.58
C LYS A 858 4.77 -4.29 -2.36
N PHE A 859 5.62 -4.36 -3.37
CA PHE A 859 6.92 -3.71 -3.36
C PHE A 859 6.85 -2.21 -3.70
N GLY A 860 5.70 -1.70 -4.13
CA GLY A 860 5.49 -0.29 -4.43
C GLY A 860 6.46 0.24 -5.49
N ARG A 861 6.67 -0.51 -6.57
CA ARG A 861 7.58 -0.20 -7.67
C ARG A 861 6.94 -0.49 -9.03
N PRO A 862 7.42 0.12 -10.11
CA PRO A 862 6.93 -0.17 -11.45
C PRO A 862 6.99 -1.67 -11.77
N LEU A 863 6.00 -2.16 -12.52
CA LEU A 863 5.83 -3.58 -12.83
C LEU A 863 6.16 -3.86 -14.29
N PHE A 864 6.97 -4.92 -14.53
CA PHE A 864 7.31 -5.41 -15.86
C PHE A 864 6.97 -6.88 -16.03
N CYS A 865 6.29 -7.22 -17.12
CA CYS A 865 6.24 -8.56 -17.66
C CYS A 865 7.24 -8.67 -18.80
N THR A 866 8.44 -9.19 -18.53
CA THR A 866 9.57 -9.17 -19.49
C THR A 866 9.47 -10.21 -20.59
N SER A 867 8.59 -11.20 -20.46
CA SER A 867 8.21 -12.13 -21.52
C SER A 867 6.81 -12.67 -21.24
N TRP A 868 5.84 -12.22 -22.02
CA TRP A 868 4.46 -12.69 -21.97
C TRP A 868 4.12 -13.48 -23.22
N LYS A 869 3.72 -14.72 -23.04
CA LYS A 869 3.15 -15.52 -24.12
C LYS A 869 1.64 -15.64 -23.90
N PRO A 870 0.80 -15.04 -24.76
CA PRO A 870 -0.64 -15.09 -24.60
C PRO A 870 -1.15 -16.53 -24.46
N ALA A 871 -2.07 -16.75 -23.52
CA ALA A 871 -2.69 -18.04 -23.31
C ALA A 871 -3.62 -18.38 -24.47
N THR A 872 -3.62 -19.65 -24.91
CA THR A 872 -4.46 -20.08 -26.05
C THR A 872 -5.93 -20.25 -25.67
N CYS A 873 -6.27 -20.20 -24.39
CA CYS A 873 -7.63 -20.47 -23.88
C CYS A 873 -8.46 -19.20 -23.61
N GLU A 874 -7.88 -18.01 -23.78
CA GLU A 874 -8.58 -16.72 -23.61
C GLU A 874 -8.08 -15.68 -24.63
N PRO A 875 -8.88 -14.64 -24.95
CA PRO A 875 -8.43 -13.52 -25.78
C PRO A 875 -7.30 -12.75 -25.09
N ALA A 876 -6.33 -12.25 -25.89
CA ALA A 876 -5.23 -11.42 -25.38
C ALA A 876 -5.72 -10.13 -24.73
N SER A 877 -6.83 -9.56 -25.19
CA SER A 877 -7.46 -8.38 -24.63
C SER A 877 -7.77 -8.47 -23.14
N GLN A 878 -8.13 -9.64 -22.63
CA GLN A 878 -8.36 -9.83 -21.18
C GLN A 878 -7.07 -9.67 -20.35
N ALA A 879 -5.95 -10.17 -20.85
CA ALA A 879 -4.65 -10.00 -20.21
C ALA A 879 -4.16 -8.55 -20.29
N LEU A 880 -4.37 -7.90 -21.44
CA LEU A 880 -4.07 -6.48 -21.64
C LEU A 880 -4.90 -5.60 -20.71
N GLU A 881 -6.17 -5.93 -20.46
CA GLU A 881 -6.99 -5.24 -19.48
C GLU A 881 -6.38 -5.30 -18.07
N VAL A 882 -5.94 -6.48 -17.62
CA VAL A 882 -5.27 -6.65 -16.32
C VAL A 882 -3.94 -5.87 -16.27
N PHE A 883 -3.16 -5.89 -17.35
CA PHE A 883 -1.92 -5.09 -17.42
C PHE A 883 -2.20 -3.59 -17.38
N SER A 884 -3.25 -3.13 -18.05
CA SER A 884 -3.68 -1.73 -18.04
C SER A 884 -4.10 -1.28 -16.64
N ASP A 885 -4.93 -2.07 -15.94
CA ASP A 885 -5.41 -1.77 -14.59
C ASP A 885 -4.27 -1.74 -13.55
N MET A 886 -3.27 -2.60 -13.71
CA MET A 886 -2.15 -2.74 -12.79
C MET A 886 -0.89 -1.94 -13.21
N HIS A 887 -0.96 -1.17 -14.27
CA HIS A 887 0.15 -0.39 -14.84
C HIS A 887 1.39 -1.26 -15.14
N VAL A 888 1.18 -2.42 -15.75
CA VAL A 888 2.28 -3.34 -16.11
C VAL A 888 2.80 -3.04 -17.50
N SER A 889 4.09 -2.72 -17.60
CA SER A 889 4.82 -2.73 -18.88
C SER A 889 5.04 -4.17 -19.34
N TRP A 890 4.84 -4.46 -20.62
CA TRP A 890 4.90 -5.83 -21.11
C TRP A 890 5.68 -6.00 -22.40
N TYR A 891 6.25 -7.20 -22.59
CA TYR A 891 6.92 -7.64 -23.81
C TYR A 891 6.29 -8.94 -24.29
N VAL A 892 5.65 -8.90 -25.47
CA VAL A 892 4.99 -10.08 -26.01
C VAL A 892 5.97 -11.02 -26.70
N ASN A 893 5.91 -12.29 -26.35
CA ASN A 893 6.61 -13.39 -27.00
C ASN A 893 5.64 -14.08 -27.95
N GLY A 894 5.42 -13.48 -29.11
CA GLY A 894 4.44 -13.87 -30.12
C GLY A 894 3.93 -12.68 -30.93
N SER A 895 2.71 -12.77 -31.42
CA SER A 895 2.02 -11.68 -32.13
C SER A 895 0.70 -11.36 -31.46
N LEU A 896 0.36 -10.08 -31.43
CA LEU A 896 -0.94 -9.54 -31.01
C LEU A 896 -1.63 -8.88 -32.18
N ASP A 897 -2.92 -8.64 -32.06
CA ASP A 897 -3.65 -7.77 -32.96
C ASP A 897 -3.09 -6.33 -32.86
N GLU A 898 -2.84 -5.72 -34.02
CA GLU A 898 -2.22 -4.39 -34.06
C GLU A 898 -3.08 -3.32 -33.38
N GLN A 899 -4.41 -3.44 -33.48
CA GLN A 899 -5.33 -2.50 -32.85
C GLN A 899 -5.33 -2.66 -31.32
N GLU A 900 -5.32 -3.89 -30.81
CA GLU A 900 -5.21 -4.16 -29.37
C GLU A 900 -3.93 -3.53 -28.77
N VAL A 901 -2.83 -3.56 -29.50
CA VAL A 901 -1.56 -2.93 -29.06
C VAL A 901 -1.66 -1.40 -29.08
N LYS A 902 -2.26 -0.81 -30.13
CA LYS A 902 -2.46 0.64 -30.26
C LYS A 902 -3.36 1.19 -29.15
N ASP A 903 -4.40 0.46 -28.81
CA ASP A 903 -5.39 0.87 -27.81
C ASP A 903 -4.92 0.67 -26.36
N PHE A 904 -3.77 -0.01 -26.16
CA PHE A 904 -3.25 -0.25 -24.83
C PHE A 904 -2.68 1.02 -24.20
N GLN A 905 -3.25 1.41 -23.07
CA GLN A 905 -2.78 2.48 -22.19
C GLN A 905 -2.95 2.07 -20.73
N TYR A 906 -2.23 2.69 -19.83
CA TYR A 906 -2.49 2.53 -18.41
C TYR A 906 -3.81 3.21 -18.05
N ARG A 907 -4.68 2.50 -17.35
CA ARG A 907 -5.86 3.12 -16.78
C ARG A 907 -5.45 4.02 -15.61
N PRO A 908 -6.14 5.14 -15.38
CA PRO A 908 -5.92 5.94 -14.18
C PRO A 908 -5.98 5.07 -12.93
N VAL A 909 -5.10 5.31 -11.97
CA VAL A 909 -5.08 4.56 -10.69
C VAL A 909 -6.46 4.63 -10.07
N SER A 910 -7.10 3.48 -9.87
CA SER A 910 -8.43 3.43 -9.32
C SER A 910 -8.39 2.99 -7.87
N THR A 911 -9.13 3.73 -7.07
CA THR A 911 -9.46 3.37 -5.70
C THR A 911 -10.89 2.83 -5.69
N GLU A 912 -11.14 1.66 -6.27
CA GLU A 912 -12.43 1.02 -6.11
C GLU A 912 -12.59 0.54 -4.66
N HIS A 913 -13.64 1.01 -4.02
CA HIS A 913 -14.09 0.60 -2.70
C HIS A 913 -14.99 -0.63 -2.77
#